data_e070bf8c4c9f4cc6b213748b94cb223d
#
_entry.id   e070bf8c4c9f4cc6b213748b94cb223d
#
_cell.length_a   1.000
_cell.length_b   1.000
_cell.length_c   1.000
_cell.angle_alpha   90.00
_cell.angle_beta   90.00
_cell.angle_gamma   90.00
#
_symmetry.space_group_name_H-M   'P 1'
#
loop_
_entity.id
_entity.type
_entity.pdbx_description
1 polymer ?
#
loop_
_entity_poly.entity_id
_entity_poly.type
_entity_poly.pdbx_seq_one_letter_code
_entity_poly.pdbx_strand_id
1 'polypeptide(L)'
;MSVFDALRNVMSPVSRQEITLFGIPASFDDVRTLIRGQSPATLFRNQPNLRTVVTFMARNIAQLGVHTFKLVDENDRKRDRASVTAQTLKSPNKSQTTYELIYSLVADLALWDEALWLVVEDIDRPSGWSIQPVPMPWVQGFGGGDIWGPSYVKVQPPGATKPVKIPMEDVLYFHGWNPDNLNSGVTPVEALKATISEQVHAMVYREQQWTKAGRLGMVVSRPKDAPGWTPEQKRKFKAALDSKIAGDGGEDAGGSIILEDGMTSARMGFNAKEDQFIEAYKLSFQTVCSVYHINPTMVGQLDNANFSNVREFNKSLYTNTLGPVLAQLEDRLNSFLVPKLDPGDDSIYIEFNVKEKLQGSFEEQAAVMSAAVGGPWMLRSEARSRENLPAIEGADELIVPLNVVTGGQASPADSTPDSITGQNSYLALAQKAQRDWGPVGILDLGEKARGSDTAQGNIEKVLKAFFKRQSAVVLSALGAKDGDDWWDEDRWNRELASDLYKLAVAVSHKIGRQVAEELGFEPDAYDSERTLKFLQAVSLSRAQGINGATKAALDEALASADDEEAPKPSEVFSKAEDNRSVTAAAALLTAWSAFATIEAGKQVPGEPGSKSKTWIVNSSNPRKAHSRMNGETVPIDQKFSNGADWPGDPVLGADGVAGCTCSVSISVD
;
A
#
# COMPACT_ATOMS: atom_id res chain seq x y z
N MET A 1 32.41 38.24 -20.14
CA MET A 1 32.14 36.90 -20.69
C MET A 1 31.48 36.15 -19.56
N SER A 2 30.18 35.89 -19.68
CA SER A 2 29.43 35.25 -18.59
C SER A 2 29.94 33.82 -18.38
N VAL A 3 29.80 33.29 -17.17
CA VAL A 3 30.14 31.89 -16.83
C VAL A 3 29.42 30.93 -17.80
N PHE A 4 28.26 31.35 -18.30
CA PHE A 4 27.44 30.63 -19.28
C PHE A 4 28.14 30.54 -20.66
N ASP A 5 28.78 31.61 -21.13
CA ASP A 5 29.52 31.61 -22.41
C ASP A 5 30.77 30.72 -22.34
N ALA A 6 31.41 30.65 -21.19
CA ALA A 6 32.59 29.79 -20.98
C ALA A 6 32.20 28.30 -20.99
N LEU A 7 31.03 27.93 -20.45
CA LEU A 7 30.54 26.56 -20.43
C LEU A 7 29.93 26.13 -21.79
N ARG A 8 29.27 27.05 -22.51
CA ARG A 8 28.65 26.80 -23.80
C ARG A 8 29.64 26.49 -24.91
N ASN A 9 30.82 27.13 -24.87
CA ASN A 9 31.86 27.00 -25.90
C ASN A 9 32.74 25.73 -25.74
N VAL A 10 32.50 24.91 -24.70
CA VAL A 10 33.36 23.75 -24.36
C VAL A 10 32.70 22.41 -24.68
N MET A 11 31.44 22.38 -25.10
CA MET A 11 30.75 21.14 -25.39
C MET A 11 31.21 20.52 -26.71
N SER A 12 32.16 19.59 -26.62
CA SER A 12 32.43 18.60 -27.67
C SER A 12 31.42 17.44 -27.56
N PRO A 13 31.01 16.82 -28.68
CA PRO A 13 30.10 15.67 -28.63
C PRO A 13 30.72 14.55 -27.81
N VAL A 14 30.01 14.13 -26.76
CA VAL A 14 30.40 13.02 -25.92
C VAL A 14 30.34 11.73 -26.75
N SER A 15 31.50 11.16 -27.07
CA SER A 15 31.54 9.80 -27.62
C SER A 15 31.00 8.82 -26.58
N ARG A 16 29.99 8.01 -26.96
CA ARG A 16 29.53 6.88 -26.15
C ARG A 16 30.69 5.91 -25.99
N GLN A 17 31.38 5.94 -24.85
CA GLN A 17 32.24 4.85 -24.47
C GLN A 17 31.34 3.70 -24.00
N GLU A 18 31.23 2.67 -24.84
CA GLU A 18 30.73 1.37 -24.41
C GLU A 18 31.80 0.75 -23.51
N ILE A 19 31.56 0.77 -22.21
CA ILE A 19 32.37 0.02 -21.25
C ILE A 19 31.86 -1.42 -21.27
N THR A 20 32.50 -2.26 -22.06
CA THR A 20 32.30 -3.69 -22.02
C THR A 20 32.95 -4.25 -20.75
N LEU A 21 32.13 -4.72 -19.84
CA LEU A 21 32.51 -5.48 -18.62
C LEU A 21 32.83 -6.93 -18.96
N PHE A 22 33.76 -7.23 -19.88
CA PHE A 22 34.13 -8.60 -20.23
C PHE A 22 35.62 -8.85 -20.12
N GLY A 23 36.14 -8.73 -18.90
CA GLY A 23 37.20 -9.54 -18.40
C GLY A 23 36.69 -10.16 -17.12
N ILE A 24 36.25 -11.43 -17.15
CA ILE A 24 35.74 -12.14 -15.97
C ILE A 24 36.84 -12.14 -14.92
N PRO A 25 36.67 -11.50 -13.75
CA PRO A 25 37.67 -11.52 -12.69
C PRO A 25 37.85 -12.97 -12.21
N ALA A 26 39.08 -13.42 -12.08
CA ALA A 26 39.39 -14.79 -11.74
C ALA A 26 39.20 -15.12 -10.25
N SER A 27 39.16 -14.09 -9.39
CA SER A 27 39.04 -14.27 -7.93
C SER A 27 38.06 -13.32 -7.27
N PHE A 28 37.66 -13.63 -6.04
CA PHE A 28 36.80 -12.78 -5.21
C PHE A 28 37.42 -11.39 -4.94
N ASP A 29 38.72 -11.36 -4.70
CA ASP A 29 39.43 -10.11 -4.43
C ASP A 29 39.48 -9.20 -5.67
N ASP A 30 39.54 -9.80 -6.88
CA ASP A 30 39.55 -9.03 -8.13
C ASP A 30 38.22 -8.31 -8.35
N VAL A 31 37.08 -8.99 -8.12
CA VAL A 31 35.75 -8.35 -8.21
C VAL A 31 35.58 -7.27 -7.16
N ARG A 32 36.01 -7.53 -5.93
CA ARG A 32 35.91 -6.55 -4.84
C ARG A 32 36.76 -5.31 -5.15
N THR A 33 37.96 -5.50 -5.68
CA THR A 33 38.85 -4.41 -6.09
C THR A 33 38.27 -3.62 -7.26
N LEU A 34 37.71 -4.33 -8.25
CA LEU A 34 37.04 -3.73 -9.40
C LEU A 34 35.85 -2.86 -8.96
N ILE A 35 34.97 -3.39 -8.12
CA ILE A 35 33.78 -2.66 -7.64
C ILE A 35 34.16 -1.47 -6.76
N ARG A 36 35.18 -1.60 -5.90
CA ARG A 36 35.69 -0.50 -5.08
C ARG A 36 36.19 0.67 -5.90
N GLY A 37 36.81 0.40 -7.04
CA GLY A 37 37.32 1.42 -7.96
C GLY A 37 36.26 2.07 -8.85
N GLN A 38 35.02 1.55 -8.88
CA GLN A 38 33.96 2.11 -9.74
C GLN A 38 33.28 3.33 -9.12
N SER A 39 32.96 4.29 -9.99
CA SER A 39 32.18 5.46 -9.59
C SER A 39 30.70 5.08 -9.37
N PRO A 40 29.94 5.86 -8.53
CA PRO A 40 28.50 5.68 -8.38
C PRO A 40 27.75 5.68 -9.71
N ALA A 41 28.15 6.52 -10.68
CA ALA A 41 27.55 6.57 -12.02
C ALA A 41 27.75 5.25 -12.80
N THR A 42 28.91 4.64 -12.69
CA THR A 42 29.21 3.35 -13.34
C THR A 42 28.41 2.23 -12.71
N LEU A 43 28.33 2.20 -11.38
CA LEU A 43 27.51 1.24 -10.64
C LEU A 43 26.04 1.37 -10.98
N PHE A 44 25.51 2.60 -11.06
CA PHE A 44 24.12 2.85 -11.50
C PHE A 44 23.82 2.30 -12.90
N ARG A 45 24.77 2.38 -13.84
CA ARG A 45 24.60 1.84 -15.19
C ARG A 45 24.56 0.32 -15.21
N ASN A 46 25.35 -0.32 -14.37
CA ASN A 46 25.67 -1.75 -14.46
C ASN A 46 24.96 -2.61 -13.40
N GLN A 47 24.43 -1.99 -12.32
CA GLN A 47 23.80 -2.72 -11.22
C GLN A 47 22.27 -2.52 -11.21
N PRO A 48 21.50 -3.56 -11.61
CA PRO A 48 20.05 -3.43 -11.74
C PRO A 48 19.36 -3.04 -10.42
N ASN A 49 19.80 -3.60 -9.31
CA ASN A 49 19.18 -3.34 -8.00
C ASN A 49 19.36 -1.89 -7.55
N LEU A 50 20.57 -1.35 -7.68
CA LEU A 50 20.84 0.07 -7.41
C LEU A 50 20.02 0.97 -8.35
N ARG A 51 20.00 0.64 -9.63
CA ARG A 51 19.23 1.40 -10.64
C ARG A 51 17.75 1.41 -10.31
N THR A 52 17.18 0.26 -9.93
CA THR A 52 15.77 0.14 -9.56
C THR A 52 15.40 1.09 -8.42
N VAL A 53 16.18 1.08 -7.34
CA VAL A 53 15.92 1.88 -6.14
C VAL A 53 16.08 3.38 -6.43
N VAL A 54 17.18 3.80 -7.06
CA VAL A 54 17.43 5.21 -7.41
C VAL A 54 16.37 5.75 -8.36
N THR A 55 16.03 5.00 -9.42
CA THR A 55 14.99 5.42 -10.36
C THR A 55 13.60 5.45 -9.71
N PHE A 56 13.32 4.55 -8.78
CA PHE A 56 12.08 4.56 -8.02
C PHE A 56 11.92 5.84 -7.20
N MET A 57 12.95 6.24 -6.44
CA MET A 57 12.95 7.50 -5.68
C MET A 57 12.78 8.71 -6.59
N ALA A 58 13.63 8.81 -7.62
CA ALA A 58 13.64 9.95 -8.53
C ALA A 58 12.30 10.14 -9.25
N ARG A 59 11.68 9.05 -9.73
CA ARG A 59 10.36 9.09 -10.39
C ARG A 59 9.25 9.52 -9.44
N ASN A 60 9.23 8.97 -8.22
CA ASN A 60 8.16 9.26 -7.26
C ASN A 60 8.22 10.69 -6.73
N ILE A 61 9.40 11.30 -6.60
CA ILE A 61 9.54 12.71 -6.24
C ILE A 61 9.29 13.62 -7.45
N ALA A 62 9.88 13.33 -8.61
CA ALA A 62 9.75 14.16 -9.80
C ALA A 62 8.30 14.28 -10.32
N GLN A 63 7.45 13.26 -10.08
CA GLN A 63 6.03 13.33 -10.45
C GLN A 63 5.20 14.23 -9.53
N LEU A 64 5.73 14.63 -8.36
CA LEU A 64 5.08 15.60 -7.50
C LEU A 64 5.19 16.98 -8.13
N GLY A 65 4.09 17.69 -8.24
CA GLY A 65 4.15 19.06 -8.72
C GLY A 65 4.91 19.94 -7.74
N VAL A 66 5.87 20.71 -8.23
CA VAL A 66 6.53 21.77 -7.45
C VAL A 66 5.70 23.04 -7.58
N HIS A 67 5.19 23.54 -6.48
CA HIS A 67 4.29 24.67 -6.46
C HIS A 67 4.90 25.83 -5.68
N THR A 68 4.75 27.03 -6.24
CA THR A 68 5.11 28.27 -5.54
C THR A 68 3.84 28.86 -4.95
N PHE A 69 3.93 29.27 -3.69
CA PHE A 69 2.86 29.91 -2.94
C PHE A 69 3.30 31.27 -2.44
N LYS A 70 2.32 32.16 -2.28
CA LYS A 70 2.50 33.45 -1.61
C LYS A 70 1.64 33.47 -0.36
N LEU A 71 2.26 33.72 0.78
CA LEU A 71 1.60 33.92 2.05
C LEU A 71 0.88 35.28 2.01
N VAL A 72 -0.43 35.27 2.22
CA VAL A 72 -1.25 36.49 2.24
C VAL A 72 -1.40 36.96 3.68
N ASP A 73 -1.70 36.03 4.60
CA ASP A 73 -1.80 36.21 6.04
C ASP A 73 -1.28 34.95 6.74
N GLU A 74 -1.19 34.93 8.08
CA GLU A 74 -0.73 33.77 8.86
C GLU A 74 -1.51 32.48 8.55
N ASN A 75 -2.80 32.60 8.14
CA ASN A 75 -3.68 31.48 7.86
C ASN A 75 -4.13 31.38 6.40
N ASP A 76 -3.72 32.32 5.53
CA ASP A 76 -4.12 32.33 4.12
C ASP A 76 -2.91 32.33 3.19
N ARG A 77 -2.94 31.44 2.20
CA ARG A 77 -1.92 31.32 1.16
C ARG A 77 -2.56 31.17 -0.21
N LYS A 78 -1.99 31.83 -1.19
CA LYS A 78 -2.43 31.72 -2.58
C LYS A 78 -1.34 31.07 -3.42
N ARG A 79 -1.77 30.22 -4.36
CA ARG A 79 -0.84 29.68 -5.35
C ARG A 79 -0.32 30.80 -6.21
N ASP A 80 0.98 31.01 -6.19
CA ASP A 80 1.63 31.99 -7.04
C ASP A 80 2.10 31.36 -8.36
N ARG A 81 1.87 32.09 -9.45
CA ARG A 81 2.29 31.75 -10.81
C ARG A 81 3.01 32.91 -11.51
N ALA A 82 3.10 34.04 -10.84
CA ALA A 82 3.59 35.27 -11.41
C ALA A 82 5.02 35.63 -10.98
N SER A 83 5.46 35.17 -9.81
CA SER A 83 6.83 35.43 -9.33
C SER A 83 7.90 34.87 -10.28
N VAL A 84 9.08 35.43 -10.19
CA VAL A 84 10.24 34.94 -10.96
C VAL A 84 10.55 33.49 -10.60
N THR A 85 10.45 33.11 -9.33
CA THR A 85 10.59 31.72 -8.87
C THR A 85 9.60 30.80 -9.55
N ALA A 86 8.30 31.14 -9.59
CA ALA A 86 7.26 30.32 -10.23
C ALA A 86 7.51 30.13 -11.72
N GLN A 87 7.89 31.19 -12.42
CA GLN A 87 8.20 31.17 -13.85
C GLN A 87 9.47 30.39 -14.16
N THR A 88 10.51 30.54 -13.35
CA THR A 88 11.78 29.83 -13.52
C THR A 88 11.62 28.34 -13.26
N LEU A 89 10.90 27.93 -12.21
CA LEU A 89 10.61 26.52 -11.96
C LEU A 89 9.73 25.90 -13.03
N LYS A 90 8.76 26.62 -13.58
CA LYS A 90 7.92 26.13 -14.67
C LYS A 90 8.72 25.83 -15.96
N SER A 91 9.77 26.56 -16.19
CA SER A 91 10.63 26.43 -17.39
C SER A 91 12.09 26.69 -17.02
N PRO A 92 12.76 25.71 -16.38
CA PRO A 92 14.04 25.93 -15.72
C PRO A 92 15.18 26.25 -16.68
N ASN A 93 15.21 25.62 -17.85
CA ASN A 93 16.21 25.88 -18.90
C ASN A 93 15.65 25.53 -20.28
N LYS A 94 16.47 25.68 -21.35
CA LYS A 94 16.05 25.45 -22.74
C LYS A 94 15.87 23.98 -23.11
N SER A 95 16.42 23.05 -22.32
CA SER A 95 16.53 21.62 -22.66
C SER A 95 15.79 20.69 -21.72
N GLN A 96 15.33 21.16 -20.57
CA GLN A 96 14.73 20.31 -19.53
C GLN A 96 13.41 20.88 -19.04
N THR A 97 12.53 19.98 -18.71
CA THR A 97 11.29 20.24 -17.97
C THR A 97 11.55 20.26 -16.46
N THR A 98 10.61 20.77 -15.70
CA THR A 98 10.66 20.70 -14.21
C THR A 98 10.80 19.26 -13.73
N TYR A 99 10.07 18.31 -14.36
CA TYR A 99 10.18 16.90 -14.04
C TYR A 99 11.61 16.37 -14.20
N GLU A 100 12.26 16.66 -15.33
CA GLU A 100 13.62 16.20 -15.62
C GLU A 100 14.65 16.86 -14.70
N LEU A 101 14.44 18.14 -14.33
CA LEU A 101 15.29 18.84 -13.38
C LEU A 101 15.22 18.20 -11.98
N ILE A 102 14.01 17.95 -11.46
CA ILE A 102 13.83 17.31 -10.14
C ILE A 102 14.29 15.85 -10.17
N TYR A 103 14.02 15.13 -11.27
CA TYR A 103 14.49 13.76 -11.43
C TYR A 103 16.02 13.67 -11.31
N SER A 104 16.75 14.54 -12.02
CA SER A 104 18.21 14.56 -11.97
C SER A 104 18.72 14.94 -10.58
N LEU A 105 18.09 15.91 -9.91
CA LEU A 105 18.42 16.31 -8.54
C LEU A 105 18.35 15.13 -7.57
N VAL A 106 17.22 14.43 -7.56
CA VAL A 106 17.01 13.30 -6.65
C VAL A 106 17.92 12.12 -7.00
N ALA A 107 18.14 11.87 -8.29
CA ALA A 107 19.07 10.82 -8.73
C ALA A 107 20.51 11.12 -8.30
N ASP A 108 20.96 12.36 -8.42
CA ASP A 108 22.29 12.77 -7.98
C ASP A 108 22.44 12.68 -6.46
N LEU A 109 21.45 13.15 -5.69
CA LEU A 109 21.43 12.98 -4.24
C LEU A 109 21.45 11.50 -3.83
N ALA A 110 20.66 10.65 -4.48
CA ALA A 110 20.65 9.22 -4.18
C ALA A 110 21.99 8.52 -4.53
N LEU A 111 22.72 9.00 -5.53
CA LEU A 111 23.99 8.42 -5.95
C LEU A 111 25.21 8.98 -5.23
N TRP A 112 25.20 10.29 -5.01
CA TRP A 112 26.38 11.03 -4.53
C TRP A 112 26.19 11.63 -3.15
N ASP A 113 24.95 11.67 -2.65
CA ASP A 113 24.53 12.48 -1.49
C ASP A 113 24.79 13.98 -1.70
N GLU A 114 25.00 14.37 -2.94
CA GLU A 114 25.32 15.71 -3.38
C GLU A 114 24.66 15.99 -4.73
N ALA A 115 24.20 17.23 -4.93
CA ALA A 115 23.72 17.71 -6.21
C ALA A 115 23.99 19.22 -6.34
N LEU A 116 24.19 19.70 -7.57
CA LEU A 116 24.58 21.06 -7.82
C LEU A 116 23.77 21.65 -8.97
N TRP A 117 23.12 22.77 -8.70
CA TRP A 117 22.45 23.59 -9.71
C TRP A 117 23.19 24.90 -9.90
N LEU A 118 23.45 25.25 -11.14
CA LEU A 118 23.92 26.59 -11.51
C LEU A 118 22.68 27.47 -11.78
N VAL A 119 22.54 28.54 -11.02
CA VAL A 119 21.43 29.49 -11.10
C VAL A 119 21.95 30.82 -11.62
N VAL A 120 21.73 31.11 -12.90
CA VAL A 120 22.31 32.24 -13.58
C VAL A 120 21.29 33.08 -14.33
N GLU A 121 21.57 34.36 -14.52
CA GLU A 121 20.78 35.25 -15.35
C GLU A 121 20.81 34.78 -16.83
N ASP A 122 19.65 34.70 -17.45
CA ASP A 122 19.47 34.36 -18.88
C ASP A 122 18.40 35.29 -19.48
N ILE A 123 18.84 36.36 -20.13
CA ILE A 123 17.99 37.41 -20.72
C ILE A 123 17.04 36.84 -21.78
N ASP A 124 17.39 35.72 -22.40
CA ASP A 124 16.53 35.04 -23.38
C ASP A 124 15.32 34.34 -22.77
N ARG A 125 15.22 34.26 -21.44
CA ARG A 125 14.14 33.58 -20.72
C ARG A 125 13.09 34.57 -20.25
N PRO A 126 11.81 34.17 -20.23
CA PRO A 126 10.74 35.04 -19.71
C PRO A 126 10.92 35.42 -18.23
N SER A 127 11.53 34.56 -17.42
CA SER A 127 11.84 34.82 -16.03
C SER A 127 13.13 35.62 -15.82
N GLY A 128 13.96 35.78 -16.87
CA GLY A 128 15.30 36.35 -16.77
C GLY A 128 16.34 35.42 -16.15
N TRP A 129 15.98 34.21 -15.76
CA TRP A 129 16.85 33.26 -15.06
C TRP A 129 16.82 31.86 -15.69
N SER A 130 17.92 31.13 -15.47
CA SER A 130 18.06 29.72 -15.89
C SER A 130 18.67 28.88 -14.79
N ILE A 131 18.11 27.67 -14.57
CA ILE A 131 18.63 26.66 -13.66
C ILE A 131 19.23 25.53 -14.47
N GLN A 132 20.53 25.28 -14.32
CA GLN A 132 21.26 24.23 -15.01
C GLN A 132 21.80 23.21 -14.01
N PRO A 133 21.38 21.93 -14.06
CA PRO A 133 22.00 20.90 -13.23
C PRO A 133 23.43 20.64 -13.71
N VAL A 134 24.36 20.55 -12.79
CA VAL A 134 25.76 20.22 -13.06
C VAL A 134 26.00 18.78 -12.64
N PRO A 135 26.30 17.88 -13.57
CA PRO A 135 26.59 16.48 -13.22
C PRO A 135 27.74 16.37 -12.22
N MET A 136 27.58 15.65 -11.13
CA MET A 136 28.59 15.51 -10.07
C MET A 136 29.97 15.02 -10.57
N PRO A 137 30.08 14.15 -11.60
CA PRO A 137 31.37 13.80 -12.18
C PRO A 137 32.16 14.97 -12.80
N TRP A 138 31.52 16.12 -13.08
CA TRP A 138 32.20 17.32 -13.58
C TRP A 138 32.78 18.18 -12.45
N VAL A 139 32.33 17.97 -11.21
CA VAL A 139 32.78 18.69 -10.05
C VAL A 139 34.16 18.15 -9.63
N GLN A 140 35.17 19.00 -9.69
CA GLN A 140 36.57 18.67 -9.32
C GLN A 140 36.87 18.98 -7.86
N GLY A 141 36.03 19.79 -7.21
CA GLY A 141 36.10 20.14 -5.81
C GLY A 141 35.78 21.60 -5.55
N PHE A 142 35.73 21.94 -4.29
CA PHE A 142 35.42 23.24 -3.78
C PHE A 142 36.73 23.96 -3.33
N GLY A 143 36.72 25.29 -3.25
CA GLY A 143 37.89 26.01 -2.79
C GLY A 143 37.63 27.47 -2.44
N GLY A 144 38.64 28.12 -1.83
CA GLY A 144 38.48 29.46 -1.25
C GLY A 144 37.56 29.44 -0.03
N GLY A 145 37.19 30.63 0.45
CA GLY A 145 36.32 30.74 1.62
C GLY A 145 37.03 30.49 2.93
N ASP A 146 36.27 30.13 3.93
CA ASP A 146 36.73 29.86 5.30
C ASP A 146 36.29 28.45 5.77
N ILE A 147 36.41 28.19 7.07
CA ILE A 147 36.00 26.92 7.67
C ILE A 147 34.48 26.61 7.57
N TRP A 148 33.68 27.64 7.27
CA TRP A 148 32.22 27.54 7.24
C TRP A 148 31.67 27.28 5.86
N GLY A 149 32.42 27.63 4.80
CA GLY A 149 32.00 27.36 3.45
C GLY A 149 32.98 27.77 2.37
N PRO A 150 32.93 27.08 1.21
CA PRO A 150 33.75 27.43 0.05
C PRO A 150 33.25 28.72 -0.61
N SER A 151 34.12 29.45 -1.27
CA SER A 151 33.77 30.64 -2.07
C SER A 151 33.53 30.33 -3.55
N TYR A 152 34.03 29.18 -4.04
CA TYR A 152 33.80 28.74 -5.42
C TYR A 152 33.83 27.22 -5.54
N VAL A 153 33.18 26.71 -6.59
CA VAL A 153 33.28 25.32 -7.04
C VAL A 153 34.08 25.26 -8.36
N LYS A 154 34.92 24.24 -8.52
CA LYS A 154 35.61 23.93 -9.79
C LYS A 154 34.85 22.90 -10.55
N VAL A 155 34.41 23.26 -11.76
CA VAL A 155 33.66 22.37 -12.66
C VAL A 155 34.46 22.18 -13.95
N GLN A 156 34.65 20.93 -14.36
CA GLN A 156 35.32 20.58 -15.60
C GLN A 156 34.42 19.71 -16.46
N PRO A 157 33.65 20.30 -17.39
CA PRO A 157 32.87 19.55 -18.35
C PRO A 157 33.74 18.67 -19.26
N PRO A 158 33.21 17.57 -19.80
CA PRO A 158 33.91 16.74 -20.80
C PRO A 158 34.39 17.60 -21.98
N GLY A 159 35.65 17.45 -22.34
CA GLY A 159 36.28 18.21 -23.40
C GLY A 159 36.92 19.55 -22.99
N ALA A 160 36.69 20.02 -21.75
CA ALA A 160 37.39 21.18 -21.21
C ALA A 160 38.84 20.85 -20.83
N THR A 161 39.81 21.65 -21.26
CA THR A 161 41.20 21.46 -20.92
C THR A 161 41.55 21.94 -19.52
N LYS A 162 40.75 22.86 -18.97
CA LYS A 162 40.94 23.43 -17.61
C LYS A 162 39.60 23.54 -16.88
N PRO A 163 39.56 23.34 -15.56
CA PRO A 163 38.37 23.57 -14.78
C PRO A 163 37.96 25.04 -14.75
N VAL A 164 36.67 25.30 -14.78
CA VAL A 164 36.08 26.64 -14.60
C VAL A 164 35.76 26.82 -13.13
N LYS A 165 36.09 27.97 -12.57
CA LYS A 165 35.70 28.36 -11.21
C LYS A 165 34.37 29.10 -11.28
N ILE A 166 33.38 28.60 -10.55
CA ILE A 166 32.04 29.19 -10.46
C ILE A 166 31.86 29.68 -9.02
N PRO A 167 31.53 30.97 -8.82
CA PRO A 167 31.24 31.50 -7.48
C PRO A 167 30.10 30.76 -6.81
N MET A 168 30.16 30.55 -5.49
CA MET A 168 29.09 29.87 -4.76
C MET A 168 27.79 30.68 -4.71
N GLU A 169 27.82 31.97 -4.95
CA GLU A 169 26.63 32.83 -5.12
C GLU A 169 25.76 32.43 -6.33
N ASP A 170 26.36 31.81 -7.36
CA ASP A 170 25.66 31.31 -8.55
C ASP A 170 25.31 29.85 -8.46
N VAL A 171 25.57 29.21 -7.34
CA VAL A 171 25.40 27.78 -7.14
C VAL A 171 24.40 27.49 -6.03
N LEU A 172 23.39 26.71 -6.33
CA LEU A 172 22.57 26.05 -5.33
C LEU A 172 23.11 24.64 -5.12
N TYR A 173 23.68 24.42 -3.95
CA TYR A 173 24.34 23.18 -3.59
C TYR A 173 23.50 22.40 -2.56
N PHE A 174 23.14 21.19 -2.90
CA PHE A 174 22.43 20.25 -2.05
C PHE A 174 23.42 19.18 -1.60
N HIS A 175 23.45 18.89 -0.31
CA HIS A 175 24.27 17.80 0.23
C HIS A 175 23.66 17.24 1.51
N GLY A 176 23.94 15.96 1.78
CA GLY A 176 23.62 15.31 3.03
C GLY A 176 24.63 15.62 4.13
N TRP A 177 24.56 14.84 5.20
CA TRP A 177 25.47 14.98 6.34
C TRP A 177 26.74 14.14 6.15
N ASN A 178 27.88 14.72 6.49
CA ASN A 178 29.17 14.05 6.47
C ASN A 178 29.85 14.25 7.84
N PRO A 179 30.24 13.17 8.53
CA PRO A 179 30.91 13.27 9.83
C PRO A 179 32.30 13.95 9.76
N ASP A 180 32.94 13.90 8.58
CA ASP A 180 34.31 14.40 8.39
C ASP A 180 34.36 15.81 7.80
N ASN A 181 33.28 16.25 7.14
CA ASN A 181 33.27 17.53 6.42
C ASN A 181 31.87 18.15 6.38
N LEU A 182 31.71 19.35 6.91
CA LEU A 182 30.46 20.09 6.94
C LEU A 182 29.94 20.51 5.56
N ASN A 183 30.80 20.57 4.57
CA ASN A 183 30.51 21.11 3.23
C ASN A 183 30.48 20.04 2.13
N SER A 184 30.24 18.78 2.49
CA SER A 184 30.08 17.70 1.52
C SER A 184 29.14 16.63 2.06
N GLY A 185 28.54 15.83 1.17
CA GLY A 185 27.79 14.62 1.53
C GLY A 185 28.68 13.38 1.60
N VAL A 186 28.09 12.25 1.98
CA VAL A 186 28.71 10.91 1.93
C VAL A 186 27.85 10.00 1.06
N THR A 187 28.39 9.58 -0.07
CA THR A 187 27.64 8.74 -1.01
C THR A 187 27.16 7.43 -0.38
N PRO A 188 25.82 7.15 -0.39
CA PRO A 188 25.26 5.89 0.12
C PRO A 188 25.80 4.68 -0.65
N VAL A 189 26.21 4.88 -1.91
CA VAL A 189 26.75 3.83 -2.78
C VAL A 189 28.07 3.26 -2.23
N GLU A 190 28.85 4.05 -1.48
CA GLU A 190 30.08 3.55 -0.87
C GLU A 190 29.81 2.42 0.14
N ALA A 191 28.78 2.60 0.98
CA ALA A 191 28.33 1.58 1.92
C ALA A 191 27.81 0.33 1.21
N LEU A 192 27.24 0.49 0.00
CA LEU A 192 26.67 -0.61 -0.78
C LEU A 192 27.70 -1.38 -1.62
N LYS A 193 28.92 -0.88 -1.79
CA LYS A 193 29.95 -1.52 -2.63
C LYS A 193 30.25 -2.98 -2.22
N ALA A 194 30.22 -3.28 -0.92
CA ALA A 194 30.40 -4.65 -0.43
C ALA A 194 29.25 -5.57 -0.86
N THR A 195 28.00 -5.13 -0.68
CA THR A 195 26.79 -5.87 -1.09
C THR A 195 26.72 -6.04 -2.60
N ILE A 196 27.04 -4.98 -3.36
CA ILE A 196 27.09 -5.03 -4.83
C ILE A 196 28.19 -6.03 -5.30
N SER A 197 29.33 -6.06 -4.63
CA SER A 197 30.40 -7.03 -4.92
C SER A 197 29.90 -8.47 -4.73
N GLU A 198 29.17 -8.74 -3.67
CA GLU A 198 28.53 -10.04 -3.42
C GLU A 198 27.54 -10.41 -4.53
N GLN A 199 26.68 -9.46 -4.95
CA GLN A 199 25.74 -9.68 -6.05
C GLN A 199 26.45 -10.02 -7.37
N VAL A 200 27.53 -9.32 -7.69
CA VAL A 200 28.33 -9.61 -8.91
C VAL A 200 28.96 -10.98 -8.84
N HIS A 201 29.50 -11.37 -7.69
CA HIS A 201 30.02 -12.75 -7.48
C HIS A 201 28.94 -13.79 -7.70
N ALA A 202 27.76 -13.53 -7.17
CA ALA A 202 26.63 -14.40 -7.34
C ALA A 202 26.20 -14.55 -8.81
N MET A 203 26.26 -13.47 -9.58
CA MET A 203 26.00 -13.50 -11.03
C MET A 203 27.09 -14.29 -11.78
N VAL A 204 28.36 -14.03 -11.51
CA VAL A 204 29.50 -14.73 -12.12
C VAL A 204 29.46 -16.23 -11.80
N TYR A 205 29.14 -16.60 -10.56
CA TYR A 205 28.98 -17.98 -10.17
C TYR A 205 27.88 -18.69 -10.96
N ARG A 206 26.72 -18.05 -11.13
CA ARG A 206 25.61 -18.61 -11.94
C ARG A 206 25.99 -18.75 -13.41
N GLU A 207 26.66 -17.76 -13.97
CA GLU A 207 27.16 -17.81 -15.35
C GLU A 207 28.12 -18.96 -15.54
N GLN A 208 29.03 -19.15 -14.60
CA GLN A 208 29.95 -20.30 -14.62
C GLN A 208 29.21 -21.64 -14.46
N GLN A 209 28.14 -21.68 -13.67
CA GLN A 209 27.28 -22.86 -13.55
C GLN A 209 26.59 -23.18 -14.87
N TRP A 210 26.09 -22.21 -15.59
CA TRP A 210 25.38 -22.38 -16.86
C TRP A 210 26.35 -22.69 -18.01
N THR A 211 27.44 -21.95 -18.12
CA THR A 211 28.44 -22.17 -19.16
C THR A 211 29.15 -23.51 -19.01
N LYS A 212 29.37 -23.98 -17.77
CA LYS A 212 29.97 -25.29 -17.47
C LYS A 212 28.91 -26.38 -17.23
N ALA A 213 27.66 -26.17 -17.63
CA ALA A 213 26.56 -27.13 -17.54
C ALA A 213 26.36 -27.74 -16.12
N GLY A 214 26.58 -26.96 -15.06
CA GLY A 214 26.45 -27.41 -13.67
C GLY A 214 27.49 -28.45 -13.24
N ARG A 215 28.58 -28.59 -13.98
CA ARG A 215 29.61 -29.63 -13.77
C ARG A 215 30.83 -29.14 -12.97
N LEU A 216 30.64 -28.18 -12.08
CA LEU A 216 31.67 -27.74 -11.15
C LEU A 216 31.95 -28.84 -10.11
N GLY A 217 33.17 -29.35 -10.12
CA GLY A 217 33.65 -30.22 -9.07
C GLY A 217 33.26 -31.71 -9.20
N MET A 218 33.55 -32.34 -10.34
CA MET A 218 33.50 -33.78 -10.42
C MET A 218 34.82 -34.38 -9.86
N VAL A 219 34.72 -35.23 -8.85
CA VAL A 219 35.82 -36.01 -8.35
C VAL A 219 35.79 -37.37 -9.03
N VAL A 220 36.82 -37.67 -9.78
CA VAL A 220 37.02 -39.03 -10.34
C VAL A 220 37.99 -39.79 -9.43
N SER A 221 37.50 -40.86 -8.82
CA SER A 221 38.29 -41.73 -7.96
C SER A 221 38.66 -43.02 -8.69
N ARG A 222 39.86 -43.49 -8.49
CA ARG A 222 40.30 -44.80 -8.95
C ARG A 222 40.47 -45.76 -7.77
N PRO A 223 40.17 -47.05 -7.93
CA PRO A 223 40.50 -48.07 -6.93
C PRO A 223 41.98 -48.05 -6.58
N LYS A 224 42.33 -48.46 -5.36
CA LYS A 224 43.73 -48.47 -4.88
C LYS A 224 44.60 -49.49 -5.59
N ASP A 225 44.03 -50.53 -6.14
CA ASP A 225 44.59 -51.65 -6.85
C ASP A 225 44.71 -51.41 -8.37
N ALA A 226 44.22 -50.32 -8.89
CA ALA A 226 44.37 -49.98 -10.31
C ALA A 226 45.79 -49.58 -10.63
N PRO A 227 46.33 -49.97 -11.85
CA PRO A 227 47.67 -49.63 -12.27
C PRO A 227 48.01 -48.16 -12.18
N GLY A 228 49.18 -47.79 -11.67
CA GLY A 228 49.58 -46.38 -11.51
C GLY A 228 49.67 -45.67 -12.85
N TRP A 229 49.04 -44.47 -12.96
CA TRP A 229 49.20 -43.66 -14.15
C TRP A 229 50.49 -42.85 -14.14
N THR A 230 51.10 -42.76 -15.30
CA THR A 230 52.19 -41.81 -15.52
C THR A 230 51.69 -40.36 -15.49
N PRO A 231 52.56 -39.40 -15.20
CA PRO A 231 52.19 -37.98 -15.23
C PRO A 231 51.57 -37.52 -16.57
N GLU A 232 52.02 -38.13 -17.66
CA GLU A 232 51.51 -37.83 -19.01
C GLU A 232 50.09 -38.36 -19.22
N GLN A 233 49.83 -39.61 -18.78
CA GLN A 233 48.49 -40.20 -18.82
C GLN A 233 47.47 -39.36 -17.97
N LYS A 234 47.87 -38.94 -16.77
CA LYS A 234 47.06 -38.05 -15.93
C LYS A 234 46.71 -36.74 -16.64
N ARG A 235 47.70 -36.12 -17.32
CA ARG A 235 47.50 -34.89 -18.05
C ARG A 235 46.58 -35.07 -19.25
N LYS A 236 46.75 -36.16 -20.05
CA LYS A 236 45.88 -36.48 -21.18
C LYS A 236 44.44 -36.76 -20.75
N PHE A 237 44.26 -37.56 -19.70
CA PHE A 237 42.93 -37.84 -19.16
C PHE A 237 42.25 -36.55 -18.64
N LYS A 238 42.99 -35.73 -17.88
CA LYS A 238 42.46 -34.45 -17.41
C LYS A 238 42.05 -33.52 -18.56
N ALA A 239 42.90 -33.41 -19.59
CA ALA A 239 42.60 -32.60 -20.77
C ALA A 239 41.35 -33.12 -21.53
N ALA A 240 41.23 -34.44 -21.70
CA ALA A 240 40.06 -35.06 -22.32
C ALA A 240 38.77 -34.89 -21.47
N LEU A 241 38.92 -34.97 -20.15
CA LEU A 241 37.82 -34.73 -19.21
C LEU A 241 37.39 -33.23 -19.23
N ASP A 242 38.37 -32.34 -19.16
CA ASP A 242 38.16 -30.90 -19.17
C ASP A 242 37.51 -30.44 -20.50
N SER A 243 37.93 -31.00 -21.66
CA SER A 243 37.34 -30.67 -22.96
C SER A 243 35.87 -31.09 -23.08
N LYS A 244 35.51 -32.25 -22.52
CA LYS A 244 34.11 -32.73 -22.49
C LYS A 244 33.25 -32.03 -21.41
N ILE A 245 33.87 -31.54 -20.34
CA ILE A 245 33.20 -30.82 -19.27
C ILE A 245 33.07 -29.32 -19.58
N ALA A 246 34.14 -28.68 -20.05
CA ALA A 246 34.20 -27.24 -20.23
C ALA A 246 33.48 -26.77 -21.50
N GLY A 247 33.29 -27.64 -22.49
CA GLY A 247 32.59 -27.28 -23.73
C GLY A 247 33.12 -25.99 -24.33
N ASP A 248 34.14 -26.07 -25.14
CA ASP A 248 34.66 -24.91 -25.89
C ASP A 248 33.72 -24.50 -27.07
N GLY A 249 32.40 -24.57 -26.84
CA GLY A 249 31.37 -24.28 -27.85
C GLY A 249 31.26 -25.29 -28.97
N GLY A 250 31.93 -26.45 -28.83
CA GLY A 250 31.93 -27.51 -29.83
C GLY A 250 30.81 -28.54 -29.61
N GLU A 251 30.49 -29.28 -30.67
CA GLU A 251 29.42 -30.31 -30.72
C GLU A 251 29.54 -31.40 -29.62
N ASP A 252 30.69 -31.53 -28.94
CA ASP A 252 30.95 -32.52 -27.90
C ASP A 252 30.69 -32.10 -26.44
N ALA A 253 30.24 -30.86 -26.23
CA ALA A 253 29.93 -30.36 -24.89
C ALA A 253 28.69 -31.09 -24.32
N GLY A 254 28.88 -31.85 -23.26
CA GLY A 254 27.82 -32.64 -22.64
C GLY A 254 27.76 -34.10 -23.03
N GLY A 255 28.70 -34.58 -23.82
CA GLY A 255 28.82 -36.01 -24.20
C GLY A 255 29.06 -36.93 -23.02
N SER A 256 28.66 -38.21 -23.17
CA SER A 256 28.88 -39.24 -22.15
C SER A 256 30.38 -39.51 -21.96
N ILE A 257 30.81 -39.60 -20.71
CA ILE A 257 32.17 -39.94 -20.32
C ILE A 257 32.18 -41.41 -19.93
N ILE A 258 33.04 -42.21 -20.61
CA ILE A 258 33.25 -43.61 -20.23
C ILE A 258 34.39 -43.64 -19.21
N LEU A 259 34.12 -44.21 -18.07
CA LEU A 259 35.10 -44.42 -17.01
C LEU A 259 35.54 -45.89 -17.07
N GLU A 260 36.86 -46.14 -17.17
CA GLU A 260 37.48 -47.47 -17.22
C GLU A 260 38.12 -47.82 -15.87
N ASP A 261 38.57 -49.06 -15.73
CA ASP A 261 39.35 -49.58 -14.55
C ASP A 261 38.64 -49.39 -13.20
N GLY A 262 37.31 -49.49 -13.15
CA GLY A 262 36.57 -49.35 -11.89
C GLY A 262 36.56 -47.92 -11.33
N MET A 263 36.82 -46.91 -12.15
CA MET A 263 36.69 -45.50 -11.73
C MET A 263 35.28 -45.15 -11.38
N THR A 264 35.11 -44.39 -10.34
CA THR A 264 33.81 -43.81 -9.92
C THR A 264 33.86 -42.31 -10.01
N SER A 265 32.80 -41.71 -10.51
CA SER A 265 32.62 -40.24 -10.48
C SER A 265 31.61 -39.87 -9.43
N ALA A 266 31.97 -38.95 -8.58
CA ALA A 266 31.05 -38.32 -7.63
C ALA A 266 30.99 -36.82 -7.92
N ARG A 267 29.80 -36.28 -8.00
CA ARG A 267 29.65 -34.81 -7.91
C ARG A 267 30.01 -34.39 -6.49
N MET A 268 30.86 -33.38 -6.33
CA MET A 268 30.92 -32.67 -5.07
C MET A 268 29.55 -32.02 -4.88
N GLY A 269 28.73 -32.64 -4.04
CA GLY A 269 27.36 -32.25 -3.86
C GLY A 269 27.23 -30.83 -3.30
N PHE A 270 26.42 -30.03 -3.96
CA PHE A 270 25.89 -28.75 -3.47
C PHE A 270 24.37 -28.73 -3.64
N ASN A 271 23.66 -29.71 -3.06
CA ASN A 271 22.19 -29.71 -3.13
C ASN A 271 21.54 -28.79 -2.11
N ALA A 272 22.22 -28.37 -1.03
CA ALA A 272 21.67 -27.47 -0.02
C ALA A 272 21.96 -25.97 -0.29
N LYS A 273 22.80 -25.65 -1.30
CA LYS A 273 23.23 -24.26 -1.56
C LYS A 273 22.42 -23.54 -2.63
N GLU A 274 21.63 -24.22 -3.43
CA GLU A 274 20.85 -23.56 -4.48
C GLU A 274 19.68 -22.73 -3.90
N ASP A 275 19.00 -23.26 -2.89
CA ASP A 275 17.90 -22.54 -2.21
C ASP A 275 18.43 -21.38 -1.36
N GLN A 276 19.54 -21.57 -0.64
CA GLN A 276 20.19 -20.50 0.13
C GLN A 276 20.73 -19.37 -0.75
N PHE A 277 21.00 -19.64 -2.01
CA PHE A 277 21.49 -18.65 -2.95
C PHE A 277 20.41 -17.65 -3.41
N ILE A 278 19.18 -18.13 -3.59
CA ILE A 278 18.03 -17.27 -3.90
C ILE A 278 17.74 -16.36 -2.71
N GLU A 279 17.80 -16.90 -1.50
CA GLU A 279 17.60 -16.12 -0.27
C GLU A 279 18.71 -15.06 -0.08
N ALA A 280 19.97 -15.41 -0.32
CA ALA A 280 21.08 -14.46 -0.26
C ALA A 280 20.93 -13.32 -1.29
N TYR A 281 20.48 -13.63 -2.51
CA TYR A 281 20.19 -12.60 -3.52
C TYR A 281 19.05 -11.68 -3.11
N LYS A 282 17.97 -12.23 -2.54
CA LYS A 282 16.85 -11.43 -1.98
C LYS A 282 17.34 -10.54 -0.83
N LEU A 283 18.14 -11.08 0.08
CA LEU A 283 18.71 -10.33 1.19
C LEU A 283 19.61 -9.18 0.72
N SER A 284 20.43 -9.42 -0.30
CA SER A 284 21.26 -8.37 -0.90
C SER A 284 20.42 -7.25 -1.52
N PHE A 285 19.30 -7.56 -2.19
CA PHE A 285 18.38 -6.55 -2.70
C PHE A 285 17.70 -5.79 -1.57
N GLN A 286 17.26 -6.49 -0.51
CA GLN A 286 16.68 -5.87 0.68
C GLN A 286 17.67 -4.92 1.35
N THR A 287 18.96 -5.26 1.38
CA THR A 287 20.01 -4.37 1.90
C THR A 287 20.11 -3.08 1.08
N VAL A 288 20.06 -3.16 -0.25
CA VAL A 288 20.03 -1.96 -1.11
C VAL A 288 18.81 -1.11 -0.78
N CYS A 289 17.61 -1.72 -0.70
CA CYS A 289 16.39 -1.01 -0.34
C CYS A 289 16.47 -0.35 1.06
N SER A 290 17.06 -1.04 2.04
CA SER A 290 17.18 -0.57 3.41
C SER A 290 18.06 0.67 3.55
N VAL A 291 19.15 0.77 2.77
CA VAL A 291 20.03 1.97 2.77
C VAL A 291 19.28 3.21 2.28
N TYR A 292 18.30 3.04 1.40
CA TYR A 292 17.44 4.14 0.92
C TYR A 292 16.09 4.22 1.64
N HIS A 293 15.90 3.47 2.73
CA HIS A 293 14.65 3.43 3.52
C HIS A 293 13.40 3.08 2.69
N ILE A 294 13.58 2.28 1.62
CA ILE A 294 12.48 1.83 0.74
C ILE A 294 12.03 0.43 1.14
N ASN A 295 10.72 0.23 1.26
CA ASN A 295 10.19 -1.11 1.46
C ASN A 295 10.37 -1.94 0.17
N PRO A 296 11.04 -3.12 0.21
CA PRO A 296 11.28 -3.96 -0.96
C PRO A 296 10.02 -4.35 -1.74
N THR A 297 8.88 -4.44 -1.07
CA THR A 297 7.58 -4.73 -1.70
C THR A 297 7.20 -3.68 -2.76
N MET A 298 7.56 -2.41 -2.55
CA MET A 298 7.24 -1.31 -3.48
C MET A 298 8.04 -1.35 -4.78
N VAL A 299 9.17 -2.03 -4.78
CA VAL A 299 10.06 -2.16 -5.94
C VAL A 299 10.00 -3.56 -6.56
N GLY A 300 8.97 -4.35 -6.24
CA GLY A 300 8.64 -5.60 -6.92
C GLY A 300 8.93 -6.89 -6.16
N GLN A 301 9.38 -6.85 -4.92
CA GLN A 301 9.54 -8.04 -4.08
C GLN A 301 8.23 -8.33 -3.32
N LEU A 302 7.35 -9.14 -3.92
CA LEU A 302 5.97 -9.36 -3.46
C LEU A 302 5.80 -10.54 -2.48
N ASP A 303 6.87 -11.11 -1.96
CA ASP A 303 6.84 -12.34 -1.14
C ASP A 303 5.87 -12.29 0.06
N ASN A 304 5.49 -11.09 0.54
CA ASN A 304 4.59 -10.88 1.68
C ASN A 304 3.54 -9.76 1.43
N ALA A 305 3.22 -9.46 0.17
CA ALA A 305 2.30 -8.38 -0.16
C ALA A 305 0.84 -8.85 -0.17
N ASN A 306 0.03 -8.33 0.76
CA ASN A 306 -1.42 -8.41 0.71
C ASN A 306 -1.99 -7.07 0.20
N PHE A 307 -3.12 -7.11 -0.53
CA PHE A 307 -3.76 -5.91 -1.09
C PHE A 307 -4.08 -4.82 -0.04
N SER A 308 -4.38 -5.21 1.19
CA SER A 308 -4.59 -4.26 2.30
C SER A 308 -3.32 -3.50 2.70
N ASN A 309 -2.15 -4.12 2.57
CA ASN A 309 -0.87 -3.52 2.96
C ASN A 309 -0.32 -2.55 1.89
N VAL A 310 -0.72 -2.69 0.62
CA VAL A 310 -0.24 -1.83 -0.48
C VAL A 310 -0.65 -0.37 -0.26
N ARG A 311 -1.85 -0.12 0.25
CA ARG A 311 -2.35 1.23 0.55
C ARG A 311 -1.54 1.89 1.68
N GLU A 312 -1.29 1.16 2.76
CA GLU A 312 -0.45 1.62 3.87
C GLU A 312 1.00 1.83 3.44
N PHE A 313 1.54 0.98 2.59
CA PHE A 313 2.88 1.15 2.03
C PHE A 313 2.99 2.43 1.18
N ASN A 314 2.00 2.73 0.34
CA ASN A 314 1.97 3.97 -0.43
C ASN A 314 1.94 5.21 0.48
N LYS A 315 1.14 5.19 1.54
CA LYS A 315 1.12 6.28 2.53
C LYS A 315 2.47 6.39 3.24
N SER A 316 3.02 5.28 3.72
CA SER A 316 4.33 5.22 4.37
C SER A 316 5.46 5.70 3.45
N LEU A 317 5.38 5.45 2.14
CA LEU A 317 6.35 5.94 1.17
C LEU A 317 6.47 7.47 1.24
N TYR A 318 5.35 8.18 1.14
CA TYR A 318 5.36 9.65 1.12
C TYR A 318 5.54 10.28 2.50
N THR A 319 5.19 9.60 3.59
CA THR A 319 5.38 10.14 4.94
C THR A 319 6.75 9.82 5.52
N ASN A 320 7.23 8.59 5.38
CA ASN A 320 8.41 8.11 6.11
C ASN A 320 9.66 8.02 5.25
N THR A 321 9.52 7.69 3.95
CA THR A 321 10.67 7.52 3.05
C THR A 321 11.00 8.79 2.27
N LEU A 322 10.02 9.32 1.53
CA LEU A 322 10.23 10.49 0.66
C LEU A 322 10.04 11.81 1.40
N GLY A 323 9.22 11.84 2.47
CA GLY A 323 8.95 13.04 3.26
C GLY A 323 10.20 13.76 3.77
N PRO A 324 11.14 13.08 4.43
CA PRO A 324 12.39 13.69 4.88
C PRO A 324 13.22 14.28 3.73
N VAL A 325 13.28 13.60 2.57
CA VAL A 325 13.98 14.10 1.38
C VAL A 325 13.29 15.35 0.84
N LEU A 326 11.95 15.33 0.76
CA LEU A 326 11.17 16.50 0.31
C LEU A 326 11.38 17.71 1.23
N ALA A 327 11.35 17.51 2.54
CA ALA A 327 11.60 18.57 3.52
C ALA A 327 12.99 19.19 3.33
N GLN A 328 14.04 18.37 3.14
CA GLN A 328 15.39 18.83 2.86
C GLN A 328 15.46 19.65 1.56
N LEU A 329 14.76 19.20 0.51
CA LEU A 329 14.72 19.94 -0.76
C LEU A 329 13.97 21.26 -0.62
N GLU A 330 12.81 21.26 0.04
CA GLU A 330 12.01 22.46 0.30
C GLU A 330 12.80 23.50 1.11
N ASP A 331 13.45 23.07 2.18
CA ASP A 331 14.28 23.96 3.01
C ASP A 331 15.42 24.59 2.21
N ARG A 332 16.11 23.82 1.38
CA ARG A 332 17.19 24.34 0.52
C ARG A 332 16.66 25.30 -0.55
N LEU A 333 15.56 24.95 -1.20
CA LEU A 333 14.93 25.80 -2.22
C LEU A 333 14.43 27.12 -1.61
N ASN A 334 13.79 27.06 -0.46
CA ASN A 334 13.24 28.23 0.23
C ASN A 334 14.32 29.12 0.83
N SER A 335 15.40 28.54 1.36
CA SER A 335 16.47 29.32 2.00
C SER A 335 17.45 29.96 1.01
N PHE A 336 17.63 29.40 -0.19
CA PHE A 336 18.69 29.85 -1.11
C PHE A 336 18.19 30.21 -2.51
N LEU A 337 17.22 29.47 -3.09
CA LEU A 337 16.72 29.74 -4.44
C LEU A 337 15.73 30.91 -4.45
N VAL A 338 14.74 30.89 -3.56
CA VAL A 338 13.68 31.93 -3.51
C VAL A 338 14.29 33.31 -3.25
N PRO A 339 15.17 33.55 -2.25
CA PRO A 339 15.76 34.86 -2.02
C PRO A 339 16.67 35.36 -3.17
N LYS A 340 17.24 34.42 -3.97
CA LYS A 340 18.02 34.77 -5.14
C LYS A 340 17.16 35.22 -6.32
N LEU A 341 16.02 34.58 -6.54
CA LEU A 341 15.13 34.82 -7.69
C LEU A 341 14.15 35.97 -7.44
N ASP A 342 13.59 36.07 -6.23
CA ASP A 342 12.65 37.11 -5.79
C ASP A 342 13.17 37.83 -4.55
N PRO A 343 14.26 38.61 -4.67
CA PRO A 343 14.88 39.29 -3.54
C PRO A 343 13.93 40.31 -2.91
N GLY A 344 13.74 40.20 -1.59
CA GLY A 344 12.91 41.12 -0.80
C GLY A 344 11.41 40.78 -0.71
N ASP A 345 10.98 39.65 -1.24
CA ASP A 345 9.61 39.11 -1.02
C ASP A 345 9.65 37.80 -0.20
N ASP A 346 9.72 37.95 1.12
CA ASP A 346 9.80 36.80 2.06
C ASP A 346 8.46 36.05 2.16
N SER A 347 7.41 36.50 1.49
CA SER A 347 6.10 35.83 1.47
C SER A 347 6.03 34.67 0.47
N ILE A 348 7.01 34.55 -0.44
CA ILE A 348 7.06 33.51 -1.46
C ILE A 348 7.77 32.29 -0.89
N TYR A 349 7.18 31.11 -1.14
CA TYR A 349 7.83 29.85 -0.81
C TYR A 349 7.41 28.72 -1.76
N ILE A 350 8.21 27.66 -1.77
CA ILE A 350 8.05 26.47 -2.61
C ILE A 350 7.59 25.31 -1.75
N GLU A 351 6.64 24.54 -2.25
CA GLU A 351 6.14 23.31 -1.61
C GLU A 351 5.91 22.22 -2.68
N PHE A 352 6.25 20.96 -2.37
CA PHE A 352 5.89 19.82 -3.21
C PHE A 352 4.46 19.38 -2.94
N ASN A 353 3.72 19.07 -4.00
CA ASN A 353 2.30 18.67 -3.88
C ASN A 353 2.16 17.20 -3.46
N VAL A 354 2.52 16.87 -2.24
CA VAL A 354 2.37 15.53 -1.67
C VAL A 354 0.89 15.18 -1.44
N LYS A 355 0.05 16.18 -1.17
CA LYS A 355 -1.37 15.98 -0.86
C LYS A 355 -2.12 15.22 -1.95
N GLU A 356 -1.80 15.49 -3.22
CA GLU A 356 -2.41 14.80 -4.36
C GLU A 356 -2.16 13.28 -4.35
N LYS A 357 -1.01 12.84 -3.87
CA LYS A 357 -0.65 11.40 -3.80
C LYS A 357 -1.13 10.71 -2.52
N LEU A 358 -1.35 11.48 -1.46
CA LEU A 358 -1.91 10.98 -0.20
C LEU A 358 -3.45 10.99 -0.20
N GLN A 359 -4.06 11.68 -1.16
CA GLN A 359 -5.51 11.62 -1.35
C GLN A 359 -5.88 10.17 -1.72
N GLY A 360 -6.86 9.63 -1.00
CA GLY A 360 -7.36 8.26 -1.19
C GLY A 360 -7.99 8.03 -2.56
N SER A 361 -8.73 6.94 -2.70
CA SER A 361 -9.49 6.64 -3.91
C SER A 361 -10.43 7.80 -4.28
N PHE A 362 -10.85 7.84 -5.55
CA PHE A 362 -11.82 8.84 -6.02
C PHE A 362 -13.06 8.95 -5.11
N GLU A 363 -13.50 7.82 -4.58
CA GLU A 363 -14.63 7.75 -3.64
C GLU A 363 -14.34 8.42 -2.30
N GLU A 364 -13.13 8.22 -1.75
CA GLU A 364 -12.69 8.89 -0.52
C GLU A 364 -12.56 10.40 -0.73
N GLN A 365 -12.04 10.82 -1.89
CA GLN A 365 -11.96 12.25 -2.26
C GLN A 365 -13.34 12.86 -2.41
N ALA A 366 -14.26 12.19 -3.10
CA ALA A 366 -15.64 12.65 -3.26
C ALA A 366 -16.35 12.75 -1.91
N ALA A 367 -16.15 11.81 -1.00
CA ALA A 367 -16.70 11.86 0.34
C ALA A 367 -16.11 13.02 1.17
N VAL A 368 -14.80 13.23 1.11
CA VAL A 368 -14.13 14.37 1.79
C VAL A 368 -14.60 15.70 1.21
N MET A 369 -14.69 15.84 -0.11
CA MET A 369 -15.19 17.08 -0.74
C MET A 369 -16.66 17.34 -0.42
N SER A 370 -17.50 16.31 -0.46
CA SER A 370 -18.90 16.42 -0.07
C SER A 370 -19.05 16.87 1.38
N ALA A 371 -18.27 16.29 2.30
CA ALA A 371 -18.24 16.68 3.69
C ALA A 371 -17.68 18.10 3.89
N ALA A 372 -16.68 18.49 3.11
CA ALA A 372 -16.04 19.80 3.19
C ALA A 372 -16.98 20.93 2.73
N VAL A 373 -17.68 20.72 1.61
CA VAL A 373 -18.66 21.66 1.06
C VAL A 373 -19.92 21.70 1.92
N GLY A 374 -20.37 20.55 2.43
CA GLY A 374 -21.53 20.45 3.34
C GLY A 374 -21.24 20.89 4.78
N GLY A 375 -19.99 20.92 5.21
CA GLY A 375 -19.54 21.28 6.56
C GLY A 375 -18.97 22.69 6.71
N PRO A 376 -19.48 23.69 6.11
CA PRO A 376 -19.21 25.09 5.75
C PRO A 376 -17.75 25.58 5.84
N TRP A 377 -16.75 24.74 5.53
CA TRP A 377 -15.33 25.17 5.52
C TRP A 377 -14.69 25.18 4.12
N MET A 378 -15.43 24.78 3.07
CA MET A 378 -14.99 24.85 1.67
C MET A 378 -16.10 25.38 0.77
N LEU A 379 -15.76 26.31 -0.13
CA LEU A 379 -16.68 26.82 -1.13
C LEU A 379 -16.94 25.78 -2.24
N ARG A 380 -18.14 25.80 -2.82
CA ARG A 380 -18.45 24.97 -4.00
C ARG A 380 -17.53 25.28 -5.18
N SER A 381 -17.16 26.56 -5.37
CA SER A 381 -16.21 27.00 -6.41
C SER A 381 -14.81 26.42 -6.20
N GLU A 382 -14.33 26.33 -4.96
CA GLU A 382 -13.04 25.72 -4.62
C GLU A 382 -13.04 24.21 -4.87
N ALA A 383 -14.11 23.50 -4.49
CA ALA A 383 -14.27 22.09 -4.78
C ALA A 383 -14.30 21.82 -6.30
N ARG A 384 -15.04 22.63 -7.06
CA ARG A 384 -15.09 22.54 -8.52
C ARG A 384 -13.74 22.83 -9.17
N SER A 385 -13.01 23.82 -8.66
CA SER A 385 -11.66 24.15 -9.13
C SER A 385 -10.67 23.01 -8.88
N ARG A 386 -10.80 22.29 -7.78
CA ARG A 386 -9.98 21.10 -7.49
C ARG A 386 -10.22 19.95 -8.46
N GLU A 387 -11.47 19.76 -8.88
CA GLU A 387 -11.88 18.77 -9.87
C GLU A 387 -11.72 19.25 -11.32
N ASN A 388 -11.07 20.41 -11.53
CA ASN A 388 -10.89 21.04 -12.85
C ASN A 388 -12.21 21.26 -13.60
N LEU A 389 -13.29 21.51 -12.88
CA LEU A 389 -14.60 21.84 -13.42
C LEU A 389 -14.73 23.36 -13.64
N PRO A 390 -15.44 23.81 -14.68
CA PRO A 390 -15.62 25.24 -14.94
C PRO A 390 -16.36 25.95 -13.79
N ALA A 391 -16.02 27.21 -13.57
CA ALA A 391 -16.73 28.05 -12.60
C ALA A 391 -18.22 28.20 -12.97
N ILE A 392 -19.09 28.22 -11.96
CA ILE A 392 -20.54 28.46 -12.12
C ILE A 392 -20.91 29.64 -11.24
N GLU A 393 -21.78 30.52 -11.75
CA GLU A 393 -22.30 31.63 -11.00
C GLU A 393 -23.07 31.14 -9.76
N GLY A 394 -22.87 31.78 -8.58
CA GLY A 394 -23.45 31.37 -7.31
C GLY A 394 -22.76 30.22 -6.59
N ALA A 395 -21.56 29.78 -7.06
CA ALA A 395 -20.79 28.75 -6.39
C ALA A 395 -19.87 29.26 -5.26
N ASP A 396 -19.77 30.60 -5.09
CA ASP A 396 -18.87 31.26 -4.11
C ASP A 396 -19.51 31.48 -2.74
N GLU A 397 -20.62 30.78 -2.45
CA GLU A 397 -21.29 30.84 -1.15
C GLU A 397 -21.00 29.58 -0.34
N LEU A 398 -20.68 29.76 0.97
CA LEU A 398 -20.61 28.66 1.93
C LEU A 398 -22.01 28.10 2.19
N ILE A 399 -22.13 26.78 2.10
CA ILE A 399 -23.36 26.10 2.50
C ILE A 399 -23.37 25.99 4.02
N VAL A 400 -24.20 26.79 4.69
CA VAL A 400 -24.43 26.64 6.13
C VAL A 400 -25.64 25.73 6.32
N PRO A 401 -25.46 24.52 6.95
CA PRO A 401 -26.59 23.65 7.26
C PRO A 401 -27.61 24.39 8.13
N LEU A 402 -28.92 24.21 7.86
CA LEU A 402 -30.01 24.87 8.57
C LEU A 402 -30.03 24.63 10.09
N ASN A 403 -29.32 23.61 10.56
CA ASN A 403 -29.17 23.23 11.97
C ASN A 403 -27.94 23.85 12.66
N VAL A 404 -27.19 24.72 11.97
CA VAL A 404 -26.00 25.39 12.51
C VAL A 404 -26.21 26.89 12.42
N VAL A 405 -26.21 27.57 13.56
CA VAL A 405 -26.30 29.05 13.63
C VAL A 405 -24.92 29.60 13.98
N THR A 406 -24.44 30.51 13.15
CA THR A 406 -23.19 31.26 13.42
C THR A 406 -23.38 32.17 14.62
N GLY A 407 -22.53 32.07 15.63
CA GLY A 407 -22.52 32.97 16.79
C GLY A 407 -23.08 32.40 18.09
N GLY A 408 -23.30 31.09 18.19
CA GLY A 408 -23.66 30.45 19.47
C GLY A 408 -25.08 30.67 19.98
N GLN A 409 -25.99 31.15 19.15
CA GLN A 409 -27.42 31.14 19.48
C GLN A 409 -28.04 29.80 19.10
N ALA A 410 -28.85 29.25 20.02
CA ALA A 410 -29.56 28.00 19.81
C ALA A 410 -30.46 28.07 18.55
N SER A 411 -30.43 27.03 17.72
CA SER A 411 -31.33 26.91 16.57
C SER A 411 -32.79 26.96 17.03
N PRO A 412 -33.71 27.58 16.29
CA PRO A 412 -35.14 27.50 16.57
C PRO A 412 -35.71 26.08 16.67
N ALA A 413 -34.96 25.07 16.14
CA ALA A 413 -35.29 23.66 16.27
C ALA A 413 -35.02 23.06 17.67
N ASP A 414 -34.21 23.72 18.52
CA ASP A 414 -33.93 23.27 19.89
C ASP A 414 -35.06 23.64 20.90
N SER A 415 -36.09 24.32 20.46
CA SER A 415 -37.25 24.71 21.28
C SER A 415 -38.40 23.69 21.24
N THR A 416 -38.21 22.51 20.69
CA THR A 416 -39.21 21.42 20.74
C THR A 416 -39.10 20.62 22.04
N PRO A 417 -40.21 20.26 22.68
CA PRO A 417 -40.19 19.58 23.99
C PRO A 417 -39.49 18.23 23.95
N ASP A 418 -38.86 17.84 25.06
CA ASP A 418 -38.01 16.69 25.33
C ASP A 418 -38.51 15.28 24.96
N SER A 419 -39.60 15.12 24.22
CA SER A 419 -40.17 13.83 23.86
C SER A 419 -39.60 13.20 22.56
N ILE A 420 -38.68 13.89 21.84
CA ILE A 420 -38.20 13.46 20.53
C ILE A 420 -36.68 13.08 20.52
N THR A 421 -35.99 13.28 21.62
CA THR A 421 -34.53 13.04 21.71
C THR A 421 -34.08 11.60 21.45
N GLY A 422 -34.96 10.61 21.63
CA GLY A 422 -34.67 9.20 21.31
C GLY A 422 -34.68 8.87 19.81
N GLN A 423 -35.52 9.54 19.02
CA GLN A 423 -35.68 9.23 17.59
C GLN A 423 -34.60 9.88 16.71
N ASN A 424 -34.16 11.08 17.05
CA ASN A 424 -33.15 11.81 16.26
C ASN A 424 -31.75 11.20 16.38
N SER A 425 -31.41 10.57 17.50
CA SER A 425 -30.13 9.87 17.64
C SER A 425 -30.03 8.63 16.75
N TYR A 426 -31.14 7.94 16.49
CA TYR A 426 -31.17 6.77 15.61
C TYR A 426 -31.16 7.16 14.13
N LEU A 427 -31.82 8.23 13.75
CA LEU A 427 -31.74 8.81 12.40
C LEU A 427 -30.32 9.31 12.08
N ALA A 428 -29.67 9.97 13.03
CA ALA A 428 -28.28 10.41 12.88
C ALA A 428 -27.32 9.21 12.78
N LEU A 429 -27.56 8.12 13.52
CA LEU A 429 -26.78 6.88 13.43
C LEU A 429 -27.03 6.15 12.12
N ALA A 430 -28.26 6.11 11.65
CA ALA A 430 -28.62 5.51 10.36
C ALA A 430 -28.05 6.32 9.17
N GLN A 431 -28.15 7.66 9.25
CA GLN A 431 -27.53 8.56 8.27
C GLN A 431 -26.01 8.56 8.34
N LYS A 432 -25.42 8.32 9.51
CA LYS A 432 -23.97 8.11 9.68
C LYS A 432 -23.55 6.77 9.12
N ALA A 433 -24.31 5.70 9.35
CA ALA A 433 -24.08 4.40 8.73
C ALA A 433 -24.21 4.47 7.20
N GLN A 434 -25.18 5.20 6.67
CA GLN A 434 -25.33 5.46 5.23
C GLN A 434 -24.19 6.34 4.66
N ARG A 435 -23.63 7.27 5.44
CA ARG A 435 -22.48 8.10 5.05
C ARG A 435 -21.14 7.35 5.16
N ASP A 436 -20.94 6.60 6.23
CA ASP A 436 -19.69 5.87 6.47
C ASP A 436 -19.52 4.66 5.52
N TRP A 437 -20.62 4.21 4.92
CA TRP A 437 -20.65 3.04 4.02
C TRP A 437 -21.19 3.38 2.64
N GLY A 438 -21.18 4.62 2.22
CA GLY A 438 -21.63 5.14 0.93
C GLY A 438 -22.38 4.17 0.01
N PRO A 439 -23.29 4.59 -0.84
CA PRO A 439 -24.14 3.69 -1.64
C PRO A 439 -23.36 2.73 -2.56
N VAL A 440 -22.05 2.93 -2.72
CA VAL A 440 -21.20 2.19 -3.69
C VAL A 440 -20.32 1.13 -3.02
N GLY A 441 -19.87 1.30 -1.78
CA GLY A 441 -18.90 0.37 -1.15
C GLY A 441 -19.46 -1.00 -0.73
N ILE A 442 -20.79 -1.11 -0.58
CA ILE A 442 -21.49 -2.38 -0.26
C ILE A 442 -22.32 -2.88 -1.44
N LEU A 443 -22.62 -2.02 -2.42
CA LEU A 443 -23.62 -2.26 -3.47
C LEU A 443 -23.06 -2.66 -4.83
N ASP A 444 -21.75 -2.75 -5.02
CA ASP A 444 -21.19 -3.39 -6.21
C ASP A 444 -21.17 -4.91 -6.04
N LEU A 445 -22.35 -5.45 -5.80
CA LEU A 445 -22.66 -6.86 -5.94
C LEU A 445 -23.12 -7.02 -7.40
N GLY A 446 -22.13 -7.25 -8.29
CA GLY A 446 -22.37 -7.37 -9.72
C GLY A 446 -23.60 -8.21 -10.06
N GLU A 447 -24.32 -7.80 -11.09
CA GLU A 447 -25.58 -8.35 -11.63
C GLU A 447 -25.57 -9.86 -11.96
N LYS A 448 -24.52 -10.61 -11.67
CA LYS A 448 -24.36 -12.01 -12.09
C LYS A 448 -24.27 -13.05 -10.98
N ALA A 449 -24.15 -12.67 -9.71
CA ALA A 449 -24.28 -13.61 -8.61
C ALA A 449 -25.58 -13.30 -7.87
N ARG A 450 -26.50 -14.23 -7.80
CA ARG A 450 -27.61 -14.17 -6.85
C ARG A 450 -27.01 -13.83 -5.50
N GLY A 451 -27.23 -12.62 -5.04
CA GLY A 451 -26.59 -11.80 -4.00
C GLY A 451 -26.16 -12.43 -2.66
N SER A 452 -26.08 -13.74 -2.51
CA SER A 452 -25.78 -14.41 -1.25
C SER A 452 -24.29 -14.51 -0.94
N ASP A 453 -23.43 -14.87 -1.90
CA ASP A 453 -22.03 -15.22 -1.61
C ASP A 453 -21.18 -14.01 -1.22
N THR A 454 -21.44 -12.86 -1.83
CA THR A 454 -20.66 -11.64 -1.55
C THR A 454 -21.11 -10.97 -0.25
N ALA A 455 -22.40 -10.95 0.05
CA ALA A 455 -22.91 -10.42 1.31
C ALA A 455 -22.47 -11.28 2.49
N GLN A 456 -22.50 -12.60 2.36
CA GLN A 456 -21.98 -13.53 3.35
C GLN A 456 -20.49 -13.31 3.57
N GLY A 457 -19.70 -13.17 2.51
CA GLY A 457 -18.25 -12.90 2.59
C GLY A 457 -17.90 -11.60 3.31
N ASN A 458 -18.74 -10.56 3.18
CA ASN A 458 -18.55 -9.31 3.92
C ASN A 458 -18.87 -9.46 5.41
N ILE A 459 -19.93 -10.17 5.77
CA ILE A 459 -20.26 -10.48 7.17
C ILE A 459 -19.13 -11.32 7.80
N GLU A 460 -18.63 -12.32 7.07
CA GLU A 460 -17.51 -13.16 7.50
C GLU A 460 -16.25 -12.34 7.79
N LYS A 461 -15.89 -11.43 6.90
CA LYS A 461 -14.73 -10.53 7.09
C LYS A 461 -14.85 -9.69 8.35
N VAL A 462 -16.04 -9.15 8.62
CA VAL A 462 -16.28 -8.34 9.82
C VAL A 462 -16.18 -9.20 11.07
N LEU A 463 -16.74 -10.40 11.07
CA LEU A 463 -16.62 -11.33 12.20
C LEU A 463 -15.18 -11.77 12.43
N LYS A 464 -14.42 -12.10 11.39
CA LYS A 464 -13.00 -12.43 11.49
C LYS A 464 -12.18 -11.27 12.10
N ALA A 465 -12.42 -10.05 11.61
CA ALA A 465 -11.75 -8.87 12.15
C ALA A 465 -12.10 -8.63 13.62
N PHE A 466 -13.36 -8.86 14.01
CA PHE A 466 -13.80 -8.76 15.38
C PHE A 466 -13.11 -9.83 16.27
N PHE A 467 -13.14 -11.11 15.89
CA PHE A 467 -12.48 -12.17 16.66
C PHE A 467 -10.97 -11.93 16.80
N LYS A 468 -10.32 -11.42 15.76
CA LYS A 468 -8.90 -11.06 15.81
C LYS A 468 -8.61 -9.94 16.81
N ARG A 469 -9.46 -8.89 16.88
CA ARG A 469 -9.33 -7.83 17.89
C ARG A 469 -9.57 -8.37 19.29
N GLN A 470 -10.62 -9.18 19.46
CA GLN A 470 -10.98 -9.80 20.74
C GLN A 470 -9.86 -10.73 21.24
N SER A 471 -9.33 -11.58 20.36
CA SER A 471 -8.20 -12.48 20.62
C SER A 471 -6.98 -11.73 21.15
N ALA A 472 -6.57 -10.66 20.47
CA ALA A 472 -5.38 -9.88 20.86
C ALA A 472 -5.50 -9.31 22.29
N VAL A 473 -6.68 -8.82 22.66
CA VAL A 473 -6.91 -8.22 23.99
C VAL A 473 -7.06 -9.31 25.05
N VAL A 474 -7.88 -10.33 24.79
CA VAL A 474 -8.19 -11.40 25.76
C VAL A 474 -6.95 -12.25 26.06
N LEU A 475 -6.19 -12.66 25.01
CA LEU A 475 -4.96 -13.43 25.21
C LEU A 475 -3.88 -12.63 25.94
N SER A 476 -3.80 -11.33 25.72
CA SER A 476 -2.91 -10.44 26.47
C SER A 476 -3.32 -10.36 27.95
N ALA A 477 -4.61 -10.25 28.25
CA ALA A 477 -5.13 -10.22 29.62
C ALA A 477 -4.91 -11.56 30.35
N LEU A 478 -5.14 -12.68 29.67
CA LEU A 478 -4.86 -14.02 30.23
C LEU A 478 -3.37 -14.28 30.48
N GLY A 479 -2.47 -13.64 29.71
CA GLY A 479 -1.02 -13.71 29.92
C GLY A 479 -0.49 -12.81 31.02
N ALA A 480 -1.23 -11.78 31.44
CA ALA A 480 -0.91 -10.91 32.55
C ALA A 480 -1.40 -11.61 33.87
N LYS A 481 -0.49 -11.99 34.75
CA LYS A 481 -0.76 -12.77 35.99
C LYS A 481 -1.64 -12.10 37.05
N ASP A 482 -2.36 -11.03 36.72
CA ASP A 482 -3.20 -10.28 37.66
C ASP A 482 -4.67 -10.30 37.23
N GLY A 483 -5.47 -11.15 37.90
CA GLY A 483 -6.89 -10.93 38.11
C GLY A 483 -7.87 -11.75 37.26
N ASP A 484 -9.03 -12.04 37.87
CA ASP A 484 -10.20 -12.72 37.29
C ASP A 484 -10.94 -11.91 36.19
N ASP A 485 -10.46 -10.72 35.80
CA ASP A 485 -11.15 -9.74 34.93
C ASP A 485 -10.57 -9.72 33.51
N TRP A 486 -10.42 -10.91 32.93
CA TRP A 486 -9.93 -11.06 31.56
C TRP A 486 -11.00 -10.88 30.46
N TRP A 487 -12.29 -10.79 30.83
CA TRP A 487 -13.41 -10.70 29.93
C TRP A 487 -14.34 -9.53 30.22
N ASP A 488 -14.37 -8.54 29.36
CA ASP A 488 -15.30 -7.39 29.40
C ASP A 488 -16.52 -7.67 28.50
N GLU A 489 -17.56 -8.27 29.09
CA GLU A 489 -18.78 -8.68 28.37
C GLU A 489 -19.52 -7.50 27.74
N ASP A 490 -19.64 -6.39 28.47
CA ASP A 490 -20.35 -5.20 28.00
C ASP A 490 -19.65 -4.54 26.80
N ARG A 491 -18.33 -4.50 26.85
CA ARG A 491 -17.51 -4.00 25.75
C ARG A 491 -17.68 -4.86 24.49
N TRP A 492 -17.48 -6.16 24.61
CA TRP A 492 -17.52 -7.06 23.48
C TRP A 492 -18.91 -7.15 22.85
N ASN A 493 -19.96 -7.11 23.65
CA ASN A 493 -21.33 -7.09 23.17
C ASN A 493 -21.65 -5.77 22.44
N ARG A 494 -21.20 -4.63 22.94
CA ARG A 494 -21.41 -3.33 22.27
C ARG A 494 -20.63 -3.21 20.96
N GLU A 495 -19.34 -3.61 20.95
CA GLU A 495 -18.51 -3.53 19.75
C GLU A 495 -19.09 -4.42 18.64
N LEU A 496 -19.37 -5.70 18.93
CA LEU A 496 -19.93 -6.61 17.94
C LEU A 496 -21.32 -6.20 17.50
N ALA A 497 -22.20 -5.80 18.43
CA ALA A 497 -23.54 -5.33 18.08
C ALA A 497 -23.53 -4.14 17.13
N SER A 498 -22.60 -3.20 17.33
CA SER A 498 -22.43 -2.04 16.43
C SER A 498 -22.02 -2.47 15.03
N ASP A 499 -21.08 -3.42 14.91
CA ASP A 499 -20.63 -3.92 13.62
C ASP A 499 -21.75 -4.72 12.91
N LEU A 500 -22.45 -5.59 13.63
CA LEU A 500 -23.58 -6.36 13.09
C LEU A 500 -24.76 -5.49 12.68
N TYR A 501 -25.08 -4.45 13.45
CA TYR A 501 -26.18 -3.54 13.14
C TYR A 501 -26.00 -2.86 11.79
N LYS A 502 -24.80 -2.36 11.50
CA LYS A 502 -24.49 -1.73 10.21
C LYS A 502 -24.75 -2.67 9.03
N LEU A 503 -24.30 -3.91 9.17
CA LEU A 503 -24.50 -4.95 8.16
C LEU A 503 -25.99 -5.33 8.00
N ALA A 504 -26.70 -5.48 9.12
CA ALA A 504 -28.11 -5.81 9.14
C ALA A 504 -28.96 -4.74 8.41
N VAL A 505 -28.68 -3.46 8.65
CA VAL A 505 -29.35 -2.34 7.96
C VAL A 505 -29.08 -2.38 6.47
N ALA A 506 -27.84 -2.60 6.06
CA ALA A 506 -27.46 -2.64 4.64
C ALA A 506 -28.11 -3.82 3.90
N VAL A 507 -28.12 -5.02 4.51
CA VAL A 507 -28.81 -6.20 3.95
C VAL A 507 -30.32 -5.98 3.87
N SER A 508 -30.93 -5.47 4.94
CA SER A 508 -32.37 -5.21 5.00
C SER A 508 -32.80 -4.19 3.95
N HIS A 509 -32.08 -3.10 3.80
CA HIS A 509 -32.37 -2.08 2.79
C HIS A 509 -32.32 -2.64 1.38
N LYS A 510 -31.26 -3.38 1.04
CA LYS A 510 -31.08 -3.97 -0.28
C LYS A 510 -32.16 -5.01 -0.60
N ILE A 511 -32.34 -5.98 0.27
CA ILE A 511 -33.28 -7.10 0.05
C ILE A 511 -34.73 -6.59 0.07
N GLY A 512 -35.06 -5.69 0.99
CA GLY A 512 -36.42 -5.14 1.06
C GLY A 512 -36.83 -4.40 -0.21
N ARG A 513 -35.95 -3.59 -0.78
CA ARG A 513 -36.19 -2.87 -2.06
C ARG A 513 -36.30 -3.84 -3.23
N GLN A 514 -35.43 -4.84 -3.29
CA GLN A 514 -35.47 -5.87 -4.32
C GLN A 514 -36.78 -6.66 -4.26
N VAL A 515 -37.23 -7.05 -3.07
CA VAL A 515 -38.49 -7.77 -2.90
C VAL A 515 -39.72 -6.90 -3.27
N ALA A 516 -39.68 -5.60 -2.95
CA ALA A 516 -40.74 -4.67 -3.40
C ALA A 516 -40.82 -4.64 -4.94
N GLU A 517 -39.71 -4.60 -5.63
CA GLU A 517 -39.63 -4.65 -7.10
C GLU A 517 -40.11 -6.01 -7.67
N GLU A 518 -39.69 -7.10 -7.06
CA GLU A 518 -40.14 -8.46 -7.45
C GLU A 518 -41.66 -8.64 -7.27
N LEU A 519 -42.26 -7.94 -6.31
CA LEU A 519 -43.72 -7.93 -6.09
C LEU A 519 -44.44 -6.93 -7.02
N GLY A 520 -43.73 -6.25 -7.92
CA GLY A 520 -44.29 -5.32 -8.91
C GLY A 520 -44.52 -3.91 -8.39
N PHE A 521 -43.87 -3.50 -7.30
CA PHE A 521 -43.94 -2.15 -6.72
C PHE A 521 -42.65 -1.39 -6.94
N GLU A 522 -42.69 -0.06 -6.77
CA GLU A 522 -41.47 0.76 -6.79
C GLU A 522 -40.54 0.36 -5.62
N PRO A 523 -39.21 0.32 -5.80
CA PRO A 523 -38.28 -0.03 -4.72
C PRO A 523 -38.43 0.82 -3.46
N ASP A 524 -38.87 2.07 -3.60
CA ASP A 524 -39.12 3.00 -2.51
C ASP A 524 -40.41 2.70 -1.70
N ALA A 525 -41.20 1.70 -2.11
CA ALA A 525 -42.29 1.18 -1.30
C ALA A 525 -41.81 0.50 -0.02
N TYR A 526 -40.53 0.08 0.02
CA TYR A 526 -39.88 -0.42 1.22
C TYR A 526 -39.15 0.69 1.98
N ASP A 527 -39.64 1.01 3.18
CA ASP A 527 -39.04 1.96 4.11
C ASP A 527 -38.23 1.22 5.18
N SER A 528 -36.90 1.20 5.02
CA SER A 528 -35.98 0.55 5.97
C SER A 528 -35.95 1.26 7.33
N GLU A 529 -36.33 2.52 7.44
CA GLU A 529 -36.29 3.28 8.71
C GLU A 529 -37.24 2.67 9.76
N ARG A 530 -38.36 2.09 9.32
CA ARG A 530 -39.32 1.39 10.20
C ARG A 530 -38.72 0.18 10.90
N THR A 531 -37.65 -0.40 10.36
CA THR A 531 -37.02 -1.64 10.84
C THR A 531 -35.80 -1.40 11.74
N LEU A 532 -35.28 -0.19 11.84
CA LEU A 532 -34.01 0.14 12.51
C LEU A 532 -33.97 -0.30 13.98
N LYS A 533 -35.02 -0.01 14.74
CA LYS A 533 -35.10 -0.39 16.17
C LYS A 533 -35.04 -1.91 16.35
N PHE A 534 -35.74 -2.62 15.50
CA PHE A 534 -35.74 -4.08 15.53
C PHE A 534 -34.37 -4.66 15.16
N LEU A 535 -33.75 -4.16 14.08
CA LEU A 535 -32.43 -4.58 13.65
C LEU A 535 -31.36 -4.31 14.71
N GLN A 536 -31.49 -3.21 15.45
CA GLN A 536 -30.59 -2.90 16.57
C GLN A 536 -30.74 -3.92 17.71
N ALA A 537 -31.97 -4.24 18.12
CA ALA A 537 -32.23 -5.21 19.16
C ALA A 537 -31.75 -6.62 18.79
N VAL A 538 -32.00 -7.03 17.55
CA VAL A 538 -31.54 -8.32 17.03
C VAL A 538 -30.01 -8.38 16.95
N SER A 539 -29.36 -7.32 16.51
CA SER A 539 -27.90 -7.26 16.44
C SER A 539 -27.25 -7.38 17.82
N LEU A 540 -27.83 -6.75 18.84
CA LEU A 540 -27.37 -6.91 20.23
C LEU A 540 -27.56 -8.33 20.73
N SER A 541 -28.72 -8.92 20.51
CA SER A 541 -29.01 -10.32 20.90
C SER A 541 -28.06 -11.31 20.21
N ARG A 542 -27.74 -11.09 18.93
CA ARG A 542 -26.78 -11.92 18.19
C ARG A 542 -25.35 -11.75 18.70
N ALA A 543 -24.94 -10.52 19.02
CA ALA A 543 -23.63 -10.25 19.60
C ALA A 543 -23.47 -10.95 20.96
N GLN A 544 -24.48 -10.89 21.81
CA GLN A 544 -24.51 -11.59 23.10
C GLN A 544 -24.38 -13.12 22.94
N GLY A 545 -25.10 -13.71 21.98
CA GLY A 545 -25.02 -15.14 21.70
C GLY A 545 -23.65 -15.57 21.17
N ILE A 546 -23.05 -14.81 20.27
CA ILE A 546 -21.72 -15.08 19.70
C ILE A 546 -20.63 -14.95 20.78
N ASN A 547 -20.66 -13.89 21.57
CA ASN A 547 -19.68 -13.65 22.63
C ASN A 547 -19.86 -14.62 23.79
N GLY A 548 -21.10 -14.95 24.19
CA GLY A 548 -21.38 -15.93 25.22
C GLY A 548 -20.84 -17.32 24.86
N ALA A 549 -21.02 -17.75 23.60
CA ALA A 549 -20.43 -19.00 23.12
C ALA A 549 -18.89 -18.96 23.06
N THR A 550 -18.30 -17.80 22.77
CA THR A 550 -16.84 -17.63 22.80
C THR A 550 -16.31 -17.69 24.22
N LYS A 551 -16.97 -17.00 25.15
CA LYS A 551 -16.63 -17.01 26.57
C LYS A 551 -16.72 -18.43 27.14
N ALA A 552 -17.82 -19.14 26.90
CA ALA A 552 -17.99 -20.51 27.38
C ALA A 552 -16.89 -21.46 26.87
N ALA A 553 -16.48 -21.35 25.60
CA ALA A 553 -15.37 -22.14 25.07
C ALA A 553 -14.02 -21.77 25.66
N LEU A 554 -13.81 -20.50 26.04
CA LEU A 554 -12.60 -20.07 26.75
C LEU A 554 -12.60 -20.52 28.20
N ASP A 555 -13.73 -20.44 28.89
CA ASP A 555 -13.89 -20.95 30.28
C ASP A 555 -13.61 -22.46 30.32
N GLU A 556 -14.09 -23.24 29.35
CA GLU A 556 -13.80 -24.67 29.23
C GLU A 556 -12.31 -24.94 28.96
N ALA A 557 -11.68 -24.18 28.07
CA ALA A 557 -10.25 -24.30 27.78
C ALA A 557 -9.37 -23.93 28.99
N LEU A 558 -9.79 -22.97 29.78
CA LEU A 558 -9.09 -22.57 31.02
C LEU A 558 -9.29 -23.59 32.15
N ALA A 559 -10.48 -24.16 32.28
CA ALA A 559 -10.77 -25.21 33.26
C ALA A 559 -10.03 -26.53 32.99
N SER A 560 -9.68 -26.78 31.70
CA SER A 560 -8.98 -27.98 31.26
C SER A 560 -7.48 -27.73 31.01
N ALA A 561 -6.89 -26.67 31.54
CA ALA A 561 -5.52 -26.26 31.26
C ALA A 561 -4.45 -27.30 31.65
N ASP A 562 -4.76 -28.22 32.56
CA ASP A 562 -3.87 -29.30 33.02
C ASP A 562 -3.91 -30.53 32.06
N ASP A 563 -4.80 -30.57 31.10
CA ASP A 563 -4.92 -31.64 30.11
C ASP A 563 -4.17 -31.27 28.81
N GLU A 564 -3.14 -32.05 28.46
CA GLU A 564 -2.32 -31.80 27.24
C GLU A 564 -3.13 -31.89 25.93
N GLU A 565 -4.28 -32.59 25.92
CA GLU A 565 -5.17 -32.74 24.76
C GLU A 565 -6.25 -31.66 24.71
N ALA A 566 -6.42 -30.83 25.75
CA ALA A 566 -7.42 -29.77 25.77
C ALA A 566 -7.06 -28.59 24.84
N PRO A 567 -8.05 -27.97 24.18
CA PRO A 567 -7.80 -26.83 23.30
C PRO A 567 -7.28 -25.62 24.11
N LYS A 568 -6.22 -25.01 23.63
CA LYS A 568 -5.68 -23.78 24.22
C LYS A 568 -6.57 -22.56 23.87
N PRO A 569 -6.61 -21.50 24.72
CA PRO A 569 -7.38 -20.28 24.42
C PRO A 569 -7.10 -19.68 23.04
N SER A 570 -5.86 -19.76 22.55
CA SER A 570 -5.50 -19.32 21.19
C SER A 570 -6.17 -20.16 20.09
N GLU A 571 -6.37 -21.46 20.32
CA GLU A 571 -7.05 -22.35 19.38
C GLU A 571 -8.56 -22.11 19.34
N VAL A 572 -9.15 -21.70 20.45
CA VAL A 572 -10.57 -21.28 20.51
C VAL A 572 -10.80 -20.10 19.57
N PHE A 573 -9.90 -19.10 19.59
CA PHE A 573 -9.98 -17.96 18.69
C PHE A 573 -9.67 -18.33 17.24
N SER A 574 -8.70 -19.19 16.97
CA SER A 574 -8.44 -19.69 15.61
C SER A 574 -9.67 -20.39 15.03
N LYS A 575 -10.33 -21.27 15.81
CA LYS A 575 -11.59 -21.90 15.41
C LYS A 575 -12.72 -20.88 15.20
N ALA A 576 -12.75 -19.81 16.00
CA ALA A 576 -13.74 -18.74 15.84
C ALA A 576 -13.50 -17.96 14.54
N GLU A 577 -12.26 -17.65 14.22
CA GLU A 577 -11.88 -16.95 12.97
C GLU A 577 -12.14 -17.83 11.73
N ASP A 578 -11.76 -19.12 11.75
CA ASP A 578 -11.79 -19.95 10.56
C ASP A 578 -13.17 -20.60 10.30
N ASN A 579 -13.84 -21.11 11.33
CA ASN A 579 -15.05 -21.91 11.17
C ASN A 579 -16.32 -21.19 11.63
N ARG A 580 -16.27 -20.57 12.84
CA ARG A 580 -17.48 -19.98 13.41
C ARG A 580 -17.89 -18.69 12.69
N SER A 581 -16.91 -17.92 12.18
CA SER A 581 -17.20 -16.73 11.38
C SER A 581 -18.00 -17.06 10.13
N VAL A 582 -17.67 -18.15 9.43
CA VAL A 582 -18.36 -18.62 8.22
C VAL A 582 -19.79 -19.05 8.54
N THR A 583 -19.95 -19.91 9.57
CA THR A 583 -21.27 -20.43 9.99
C THR A 583 -22.18 -19.33 10.52
N ALA A 584 -21.62 -18.40 11.31
CA ALA A 584 -22.36 -17.26 11.84
C ALA A 584 -22.76 -16.29 10.72
N ALA A 585 -21.88 -16.03 9.75
CA ALA A 585 -22.19 -15.17 8.61
C ALA A 585 -23.36 -15.67 7.78
N ALA A 586 -23.41 -16.98 7.49
CA ALA A 586 -24.52 -17.61 6.78
C ALA A 586 -25.85 -17.49 7.56
N ALA A 587 -25.82 -17.74 8.88
CA ALA A 587 -27.00 -17.65 9.73
C ALA A 587 -27.52 -16.21 9.87
N LEU A 588 -26.62 -15.23 9.99
CA LEU A 588 -26.97 -13.81 10.07
C LEU A 588 -27.57 -13.31 8.75
N LEU A 589 -26.96 -13.67 7.62
CA LEU A 589 -27.49 -13.30 6.30
C LEU A 589 -28.90 -13.89 6.09
N THR A 590 -29.11 -15.16 6.41
CA THR A 590 -30.41 -15.81 6.34
C THR A 590 -31.47 -15.07 7.18
N ALA A 591 -31.15 -14.76 8.42
CA ALA A 591 -32.06 -14.09 9.33
C ALA A 591 -32.44 -12.67 8.84
N TRP A 592 -31.45 -11.89 8.41
CA TRP A 592 -31.69 -10.52 7.95
C TRP A 592 -32.39 -10.46 6.59
N SER A 593 -32.06 -11.38 5.67
CA SER A 593 -32.73 -11.47 4.37
C SER A 593 -34.19 -11.90 4.51
N ALA A 594 -34.45 -12.93 5.31
CA ALA A 594 -35.81 -13.40 5.54
C ALA A 594 -36.67 -12.34 6.27
N PHE A 595 -36.09 -11.64 7.27
CA PHE A 595 -36.75 -10.53 7.93
C PHE A 595 -37.10 -9.41 6.94
N ALA A 596 -36.12 -8.98 6.12
CA ALA A 596 -36.34 -7.91 5.15
C ALA A 596 -37.41 -8.28 4.11
N THR A 597 -37.45 -9.54 3.68
CA THR A 597 -38.47 -10.06 2.76
C THR A 597 -39.88 -9.96 3.34
N ILE A 598 -40.04 -10.33 4.60
CA ILE A 598 -41.36 -10.24 5.26
C ILE A 598 -41.77 -8.78 5.48
N GLU A 599 -40.85 -7.93 5.94
CA GLU A 599 -41.15 -6.50 6.16
C GLU A 599 -41.47 -5.79 4.84
N ALA A 600 -40.78 -6.13 3.74
CA ALA A 600 -41.13 -5.61 2.42
C ALA A 600 -42.56 -6.07 2.02
N GLY A 601 -42.88 -7.33 2.18
CA GLY A 601 -44.23 -7.84 1.92
C GLY A 601 -45.33 -7.19 2.77
N LYS A 602 -45.03 -6.82 4.03
CA LYS A 602 -45.96 -6.06 4.88
C LYS A 602 -46.15 -4.63 4.42
N GLN A 603 -45.08 -3.97 3.96
CA GLN A 603 -45.06 -2.54 3.61
C GLN A 603 -45.66 -2.27 2.22
N VAL A 604 -45.53 -3.16 1.26
CA VAL A 604 -46.15 -2.96 -0.07
C VAL A 604 -47.67 -2.87 0.03
N PRO A 605 -48.35 -2.09 -0.86
CA PRO A 605 -49.80 -2.02 -0.89
C PRO A 605 -50.47 -3.38 -1.11
N GLY A 606 -51.65 -3.60 -0.55
CA GLY A 606 -52.47 -4.82 -0.70
C GLY A 606 -53.60 -4.87 0.32
N GLU A 607 -54.68 -5.62 0.00
CA GLU A 607 -55.81 -5.80 0.89
C GLU A 607 -55.41 -6.62 2.14
N PRO A 608 -55.98 -6.33 3.33
CA PRO A 608 -55.77 -7.19 4.50
C PRO A 608 -56.17 -8.65 4.23
N GLY A 609 -55.22 -9.59 4.38
CA GLY A 609 -55.42 -11.02 4.16
C GLY A 609 -55.10 -11.53 2.75
N SER A 610 -54.77 -10.64 1.78
CA SER A 610 -54.31 -11.02 0.44
C SER A 610 -52.83 -11.44 0.36
N LYS A 611 -52.09 -11.29 1.47
CA LYS A 611 -50.66 -11.54 1.51
C LYS A 611 -50.35 -12.81 2.29
N SER A 612 -49.52 -13.67 1.72
CA SER A 612 -49.05 -14.89 2.38
C SER A 612 -47.51 -15.00 2.31
N LYS A 613 -46.95 -15.78 3.23
CA LYS A 613 -45.55 -16.13 3.30
C LYS A 613 -45.34 -17.63 3.30
N THR A 614 -44.34 -18.10 2.55
CA THR A 614 -44.02 -19.51 2.39
C THR A 614 -42.60 -19.80 2.82
N TRP A 615 -42.41 -20.81 3.69
CA TRP A 615 -41.08 -21.26 4.11
C TRP A 615 -40.44 -22.15 3.04
N ILE A 616 -39.18 -21.83 2.65
CA ILE A 616 -38.41 -22.53 1.64
C ILE A 616 -37.13 -23.09 2.25
N VAL A 617 -36.89 -24.39 2.09
CA VAL A 617 -35.68 -25.07 2.55
C VAL A 617 -34.70 -25.20 1.39
N ASN A 618 -33.57 -24.50 1.47
CA ASN A 618 -32.56 -24.48 0.39
C ASN A 618 -31.42 -25.50 0.62
N SER A 619 -31.34 -26.16 1.77
CA SER A 619 -30.28 -27.12 2.09
C SER A 619 -30.57 -28.49 1.51
N SER A 620 -29.56 -29.18 0.98
CA SER A 620 -29.65 -30.59 0.56
C SER A 620 -29.71 -31.57 1.76
N ASN A 621 -29.28 -31.11 2.95
CA ASN A 621 -29.34 -31.91 4.19
C ASN A 621 -29.91 -31.06 5.33
N PRO A 622 -31.22 -30.73 5.29
CA PRO A 622 -31.86 -29.88 6.29
C PRO A 622 -32.03 -30.61 7.62
N ARG A 623 -32.07 -29.88 8.72
CA ARG A 623 -32.50 -30.42 10.01
C ARG A 623 -33.95 -30.94 9.90
N LYS A 624 -34.27 -32.01 10.63
CA LYS A 624 -35.60 -32.59 10.61
C LYS A 624 -36.71 -31.58 10.91
N ALA A 625 -36.45 -30.64 11.81
CA ALA A 625 -37.41 -29.58 12.14
C ALA A 625 -37.64 -28.65 10.93
N HIS A 626 -36.58 -28.24 10.24
CA HIS A 626 -36.69 -27.35 9.06
C HIS A 626 -37.25 -28.08 7.84
N SER A 627 -36.90 -29.36 7.64
CA SER A 627 -37.41 -30.15 6.55
C SER A 627 -38.96 -30.25 6.54
N ARG A 628 -39.56 -30.24 7.73
CA ARG A 628 -41.04 -30.28 7.88
C ARG A 628 -41.71 -28.95 7.52
N MET A 629 -40.94 -27.85 7.54
CA MET A 629 -41.43 -26.51 7.24
C MET A 629 -41.51 -26.22 5.74
N ASN A 630 -40.82 -27.01 4.92
CA ASN A 630 -40.71 -26.74 3.49
C ASN A 630 -42.06 -26.70 2.80
N GLY A 631 -42.40 -25.54 2.19
CA GLY A 631 -43.67 -25.31 1.54
C GLY A 631 -44.82 -24.93 2.48
N GLU A 632 -44.58 -24.79 3.79
CA GLU A 632 -45.61 -24.29 4.69
C GLU A 632 -45.92 -22.83 4.35
N THR A 633 -47.19 -22.55 4.05
CA THR A 633 -47.70 -21.24 3.68
C THR A 633 -48.68 -20.77 4.73
N VAL A 634 -48.46 -19.55 5.24
CA VAL A 634 -49.35 -18.91 6.23
C VAL A 634 -49.60 -17.47 5.85
N PRO A 635 -50.68 -16.82 6.30
CA PRO A 635 -50.86 -15.38 6.17
C PRO A 635 -49.65 -14.63 6.71
N ILE A 636 -49.28 -13.49 6.10
CA ILE A 636 -48.04 -12.78 6.39
C ILE A 636 -47.88 -12.38 7.86
N ASP A 637 -49.02 -12.13 8.54
CA ASP A 637 -49.06 -11.72 9.95
C ASP A 637 -49.13 -12.89 10.94
N GLN A 638 -49.21 -14.12 10.45
CA GLN A 638 -49.24 -15.32 11.29
C GLN A 638 -47.87 -15.97 11.40
N LYS A 639 -47.65 -16.69 12.52
CA LYS A 639 -46.42 -17.46 12.74
C LYS A 639 -46.51 -18.81 12.03
N PHE A 640 -45.35 -19.30 11.60
CA PHE A 640 -45.24 -20.68 11.14
C PHE A 640 -45.48 -21.69 12.27
N SER A 641 -45.73 -22.95 11.94
CA SER A 641 -46.03 -24.01 12.91
C SER A 641 -44.92 -24.24 13.96
N ASN A 642 -43.70 -23.82 13.70
CA ASN A 642 -42.56 -23.84 14.64
C ASN A 642 -42.50 -22.63 15.56
N GLY A 643 -43.46 -21.72 15.50
CA GLY A 643 -43.54 -20.52 16.33
C GLY A 643 -42.70 -19.32 15.83
N ALA A 644 -41.96 -19.47 14.73
CA ALA A 644 -41.13 -18.42 14.14
C ALA A 644 -41.95 -17.54 13.18
N ASP A 645 -41.56 -16.30 13.04
CA ASP A 645 -42.09 -15.40 12.03
C ASP A 645 -41.35 -15.53 10.69
N TRP A 646 -40.07 -15.93 10.71
CA TRP A 646 -39.23 -16.15 9.51
C TRP A 646 -38.09 -17.14 9.78
N PRO A 647 -37.42 -17.66 8.74
CA PRO A 647 -36.19 -18.43 8.89
C PRO A 647 -35.07 -17.63 9.56
N GLY A 648 -34.52 -18.14 10.66
CA GLY A 648 -33.51 -17.43 11.46
C GLY A 648 -34.08 -16.48 12.51
N ASP A 649 -35.38 -16.56 12.80
CA ASP A 649 -35.99 -15.84 13.92
C ASP A 649 -35.33 -16.23 15.25
N PRO A 650 -34.98 -15.24 16.13
CA PRO A 650 -34.40 -15.50 17.44
C PRO A 650 -35.22 -16.46 18.34
N VAL A 651 -36.50 -16.54 18.15
CA VAL A 651 -37.43 -17.48 18.89
C VAL A 651 -37.02 -18.93 18.75
N LEU A 652 -36.35 -19.30 17.66
CA LEU A 652 -35.89 -20.67 17.40
C LEU A 652 -34.68 -21.09 18.24
N GLY A 653 -34.10 -20.18 19.02
CA GLY A 653 -32.89 -20.40 19.81
C GLY A 653 -31.62 -20.56 18.97
N ALA A 654 -30.47 -20.66 19.65
CA ALA A 654 -29.18 -20.78 18.99
C ALA A 654 -29.07 -22.03 18.10
N ASP A 655 -29.54 -23.17 18.58
CA ASP A 655 -29.49 -24.43 17.85
C ASP A 655 -30.42 -24.45 16.64
N GLY A 656 -31.55 -23.76 16.69
CA GLY A 656 -32.52 -23.67 15.58
C GLY A 656 -32.04 -22.78 14.44
N VAL A 657 -31.13 -21.84 14.70
CA VAL A 657 -30.66 -20.83 13.71
C VAL A 657 -29.24 -21.08 13.20
N ALA A 658 -28.40 -21.79 13.94
CA ALA A 658 -26.98 -22.00 13.56
C ALA A 658 -26.87 -22.70 12.20
N GLY A 659 -26.21 -22.07 11.20
CA GLY A 659 -26.05 -22.64 9.87
C GLY A 659 -27.35 -22.82 9.07
N CYS A 660 -28.45 -22.15 9.44
CA CYS A 660 -29.69 -22.17 8.67
C CYS A 660 -29.51 -21.40 7.35
N THR A 661 -29.92 -22.02 6.24
CA THR A 661 -29.92 -21.43 4.88
C THR A 661 -31.32 -21.39 4.26
N CYS A 662 -32.37 -21.54 5.07
CA CYS A 662 -33.76 -21.44 4.60
C CYS A 662 -34.08 -20.01 4.15
N SER A 663 -35.03 -19.86 3.24
CA SER A 663 -35.57 -18.56 2.80
C SER A 663 -37.08 -18.49 2.98
N VAL A 664 -37.66 -17.35 2.74
CA VAL A 664 -39.08 -17.11 2.70
C VAL A 664 -39.46 -16.44 1.40
N SER A 665 -40.55 -16.81 0.79
CA SER A 665 -41.16 -16.09 -0.33
C SER A 665 -42.47 -15.43 0.09
N ILE A 666 -42.81 -14.32 -0.54
CA ILE A 666 -44.08 -13.60 -0.34
C ILE A 666 -44.90 -13.74 -1.61
N SER A 667 -46.21 -13.96 -1.46
CA SER A 667 -47.19 -13.80 -2.52
C SER A 667 -48.23 -12.76 -2.11
N VAL A 668 -48.66 -11.97 -3.08
CA VAL A 668 -49.71 -10.97 -2.96
C VAL A 668 -50.74 -11.31 -4.02
N ASP A 669 -51.94 -11.72 -3.60
CA ASP A 669 -53.06 -12.09 -4.49
C ASP A 669 -53.89 -10.88 -4.90
#